data_49a4b7768412d19046a3946ad6741ece
#
_entry.id   49a4b7768412d19046a3946ad6741ece
#
_cell.length_a   1.000
_cell.length_b   1.000
_cell.length_c   1.000
_cell.angle_alpha   90.00
_cell.angle_beta   90.00
_cell.angle_gamma   90.00
#
_symmetry.space_group_name_H-M   'P 1'
#
loop_
_entity.id
_entity.type
_entity.pdbx_description
1 polymer ?
#
loop_
_entity_poly.entity_id
_entity_poly.type
_entity_poly.pdbx_seq_one_letter_code
_entity_poly.pdbx_strand_id
1 'polypeptide(L)'
;MTANNQSKRLMSLAITAVVLMTGLSTRMWFLQAVKSEENEEIVVAVRTRTIRLLPERGRIIDAKGRVIADNKRILTATIDREVIKDPEDRLEMFRRLSGPLQMPVETLFKRYEDKRFGPLEALPLKEDISEAVALFLRERSEDYPGMYVREEWKRNYPYGAIGSHVIGYMGAISEKNLAYYRSIDYDPNERVGGYGLEQSYEQILRGTPGYVRYEVNAQGKLLRLIERVEPIIGNDLELSLDITIQQFAEQALETQLVLRRRVEAGNIRLEDGTIDPQFPDPVMYKAPAGSVVLLNHDTGQVIAMASYPRFDSRWFNAGITKEKFAEIFPQTEDPDLSILVNRAVSGRYNLGSTFKPFVAYAALNTGQLPGGSSYVYDDNGTYTLESIPKDRCQDGVKCVFRNAVCRSTGAPCRYGPVSLDDALAVSSDSFFYKIGEQILTERGYKPILEEQVRLFGFGSPTNIDLPYEYAGTIPSKALKKRMADIGAISEESGRAYYVGDQILFSIGQGLLSATPIQVASAYGVLGNGGKLVQPHLVKAVLEPGTPDSAPGIANMSQMSVVERFDDREPVRTLDMTGDRLKPIVDGLTRVITGPGVTSRQYHKTTGELLFKGYPYGVLPIAGKTGTAQGLGNLPWNDSSAFGAFSLDPNQPYS
;
A
#
# COMPACT_ATOMS: atom_id res chain seq x y z
N MET A 1 67.40 -33.48 -62.86
CA MET A 1 67.09 -32.74 -61.63
C MET A 1 65.57 -32.57 -61.37
N THR A 2 64.65 -33.14 -62.17
CA THR A 2 63.20 -32.92 -62.09
C THR A 2 62.44 -33.95 -61.19
N ALA A 3 62.93 -35.20 -61.06
CA ALA A 3 62.22 -36.22 -60.25
C ALA A 3 62.31 -35.99 -58.70
N ASN A 4 63.39 -35.40 -58.22
CA ASN A 4 63.60 -35.16 -56.78
C ASN A 4 62.76 -33.98 -56.25
N ASN A 5 62.30 -33.08 -57.12
CA ASN A 5 61.45 -31.94 -56.69
C ASN A 5 59.94 -32.31 -56.66
N GLN A 6 59.52 -33.29 -57.47
CA GLN A 6 58.15 -33.84 -57.42
C GLN A 6 57.93 -34.69 -56.17
N SER A 7 58.88 -35.53 -55.79
CA SER A 7 58.76 -36.34 -54.55
C SER A 7 58.73 -35.47 -53.28
N LYS A 8 59.49 -34.36 -53.23
CA LYS A 8 59.46 -33.41 -52.12
C LYS A 8 58.13 -32.67 -52.04
N ARG A 9 57.51 -32.32 -53.17
CA ARG A 9 56.20 -31.69 -53.21
C ARG A 9 55.07 -32.63 -52.79
N LEU A 10 55.14 -33.89 -53.22
CA LEU A 10 54.20 -34.93 -52.83
C LEU A 10 54.35 -35.27 -51.31
N MET A 11 55.54 -35.30 -50.77
CA MET A 11 55.80 -35.52 -49.36
C MET A 11 55.30 -34.33 -48.52
N SER A 12 55.51 -33.10 -48.99
CA SER A 12 54.95 -31.90 -48.32
C SER A 12 53.43 -31.90 -48.29
N LEU A 13 52.81 -32.26 -49.44
CA LEU A 13 51.36 -32.43 -49.52
C LEU A 13 50.81 -33.53 -48.59
N ALA A 14 51.48 -34.66 -48.51
CA ALA A 14 51.16 -35.75 -47.63
C ALA A 14 51.27 -35.38 -46.14
N ILE A 15 52.33 -34.66 -45.76
CA ILE A 15 52.51 -34.14 -44.42
C ILE A 15 51.43 -33.16 -44.06
N THR A 16 51.14 -32.21 -44.98
CA THR A 16 50.04 -31.23 -44.75
C THR A 16 48.70 -31.92 -44.61
N ALA A 17 48.39 -32.91 -45.39
CA ALA A 17 47.14 -33.69 -45.28
C ALA A 17 47.06 -34.47 -43.96
N VAL A 18 48.16 -35.08 -43.51
CA VAL A 18 48.23 -35.75 -42.19
C VAL A 18 48.02 -34.77 -41.04
N VAL A 19 48.66 -33.61 -41.09
CA VAL A 19 48.50 -32.55 -40.06
C VAL A 19 47.05 -32.06 -39.98
N LEU A 20 46.43 -31.80 -41.15
CA LEU A 20 45.03 -31.41 -41.21
C LEU A 20 44.08 -32.52 -40.71
N MET A 21 44.30 -33.76 -41.10
CA MET A 21 43.51 -34.90 -40.61
C MET A 21 43.66 -35.12 -39.12
N THR A 22 44.91 -35.00 -38.60
CA THR A 22 45.13 -35.11 -37.14
C THR A 22 44.45 -33.97 -36.41
N GLY A 23 44.47 -32.71 -36.91
CA GLY A 23 43.78 -31.59 -36.35
C GLY A 23 42.24 -31.81 -36.34
N LEU A 24 41.65 -32.27 -37.43
CA LEU A 24 40.28 -32.63 -37.52
C LEU A 24 39.89 -33.76 -36.59
N SER A 25 40.68 -34.81 -36.52
CA SER A 25 40.42 -35.96 -35.61
C SER A 25 40.52 -35.56 -34.14
N THR A 26 41.46 -34.71 -33.77
CA THR A 26 41.62 -34.16 -32.41
C THR A 26 40.42 -33.25 -32.09
N ARG A 27 39.98 -32.42 -33.00
CA ARG A 27 38.80 -31.58 -32.83
C ARG A 27 37.51 -32.40 -32.72
N MET A 28 37.39 -33.43 -33.50
CA MET A 28 36.23 -34.35 -33.46
C MET A 28 36.21 -35.13 -32.13
N TRP A 29 37.34 -35.65 -31.69
CA TRP A 29 37.49 -36.28 -30.37
C TRP A 29 37.16 -35.33 -29.22
N PHE A 30 37.66 -34.08 -29.28
CA PHE A 30 37.35 -33.06 -28.28
C PHE A 30 35.85 -32.79 -28.20
N LEU A 31 35.14 -32.63 -29.34
CA LEU A 31 33.72 -32.42 -29.40
C LEU A 31 32.89 -33.63 -28.92
N GLN A 32 33.38 -34.87 -29.19
CA GLN A 32 32.67 -36.10 -28.83
C GLN A 32 32.97 -36.61 -27.45
N ALA A 33 34.19 -36.41 -26.92
CA ALA A 33 34.60 -36.96 -25.64
C ALA A 33 34.63 -35.91 -24.52
N VAL A 34 35.01 -34.66 -24.82
CA VAL A 34 35.17 -33.63 -23.79
C VAL A 34 33.94 -32.75 -23.69
N LYS A 35 33.26 -32.47 -24.81
CA LYS A 35 32.02 -31.66 -24.87
C LYS A 35 30.77 -32.49 -25.15
N SER A 36 30.81 -33.77 -24.90
CA SER A 36 29.70 -34.69 -25.16
C SER A 36 28.45 -34.30 -24.37
N GLU A 37 28.58 -34.05 -23.06
CA GLU A 37 27.46 -33.64 -22.18
C GLU A 37 26.88 -32.28 -22.63
N GLU A 38 27.73 -31.29 -22.87
CA GLU A 38 27.31 -29.95 -23.32
C GLU A 38 26.63 -30.04 -24.71
N ASN A 39 27.12 -30.88 -25.62
CA ASN A 39 26.53 -31.07 -26.93
C ASN A 39 25.22 -31.89 -26.86
N GLU A 40 25.11 -32.86 -25.95
CA GLU A 40 23.86 -33.59 -25.72
C GLU A 40 22.77 -32.67 -25.17
N GLU A 41 23.10 -31.79 -24.24
CA GLU A 41 22.18 -30.77 -23.72
C GLU A 41 21.70 -29.85 -24.86
N ILE A 42 22.59 -29.39 -25.73
CA ILE A 42 22.24 -28.57 -26.91
C ILE A 42 21.34 -29.33 -27.88
N VAL A 43 21.65 -30.57 -28.15
CA VAL A 43 20.83 -31.43 -29.06
C VAL A 43 19.47 -31.69 -28.46
N VAL A 44 19.37 -31.95 -27.16
CA VAL A 44 18.11 -32.12 -26.44
C VAL A 44 17.33 -30.80 -26.46
N ALA A 45 17.98 -29.68 -26.20
CA ALA A 45 17.33 -28.36 -26.24
C ALA A 45 16.78 -28.02 -27.64
N VAL A 46 17.47 -28.36 -28.71
CA VAL A 46 17.00 -28.14 -30.10
C VAL A 46 15.88 -29.10 -30.52
N ARG A 47 15.85 -30.32 -29.93
CA ARG A 47 14.81 -31.33 -30.25
C ARG A 47 13.61 -31.32 -29.32
N THR A 48 13.64 -30.50 -28.28
CA THR A 48 12.55 -30.47 -27.29
C THR A 48 11.95 -29.08 -27.18
N ARG A 49 10.64 -29.03 -26.93
CA ARG A 49 9.91 -27.79 -26.58
C ARG A 49 9.32 -27.96 -25.21
N THR A 50 9.74 -27.09 -24.28
CA THR A 50 9.20 -27.04 -22.92
C THR A 50 8.09 -25.98 -22.88
N ILE A 51 6.91 -26.39 -22.49
CA ILE A 51 5.77 -25.50 -22.26
C ILE A 51 5.57 -25.39 -20.75
N ARG A 52 5.70 -24.20 -20.22
CA ARG A 52 5.49 -23.92 -18.80
C ARG A 52 4.00 -24.01 -18.46
N LEU A 53 3.68 -24.66 -17.35
CA LEU A 53 2.36 -24.74 -16.78
C LEU A 53 2.33 -23.85 -15.55
N LEU A 54 1.56 -22.76 -15.61
CA LEU A 54 1.39 -21.88 -14.45
C LEU A 54 0.46 -22.53 -13.43
N PRO A 55 0.79 -22.47 -12.14
CA PRO A 55 -0.06 -22.98 -11.07
C PRO A 55 -1.30 -22.12 -10.90
N GLU A 56 -2.30 -22.68 -10.27
CA GLU A 56 -3.36 -21.89 -9.66
C GLU A 56 -2.80 -21.08 -8.50
N ARG A 57 -3.11 -19.77 -8.46
CA ARG A 57 -2.63 -18.88 -7.42
C ARG A 57 -3.43 -19.08 -6.14
N GLY A 58 -2.80 -19.07 -4.97
CA GLY A 58 -3.45 -19.16 -3.68
C GLY A 58 -4.57 -18.12 -3.50
N ARG A 59 -5.61 -18.48 -2.78
CA ARG A 59 -6.76 -17.61 -2.48
C ARG A 59 -6.40 -16.63 -1.38
N ILE A 60 -7.13 -15.49 -1.35
CA ILE A 60 -7.13 -14.56 -0.21
C ILE A 60 -8.50 -14.63 0.43
N ILE A 61 -8.54 -14.95 1.73
CA ILE A 61 -9.74 -15.30 2.48
C ILE A 61 -9.85 -14.38 3.68
N ASP A 62 -11.03 -13.84 3.95
CA ASP A 62 -11.25 -12.96 5.08
C ASP A 62 -11.40 -13.71 6.42
N ALA A 63 -11.49 -12.99 7.53
CA ALA A 63 -11.61 -13.54 8.87
C ALA A 63 -12.86 -14.42 9.10
N LYS A 64 -13.83 -14.41 8.16
CA LYS A 64 -15.08 -15.20 8.21
C LYS A 64 -15.11 -16.31 7.16
N GLY A 65 -14.00 -16.57 6.47
CA GLY A 65 -13.93 -17.59 5.43
C GLY A 65 -14.42 -17.14 4.06
N ARG A 66 -14.78 -15.86 3.86
CA ARG A 66 -15.22 -15.36 2.55
C ARG A 66 -14.02 -15.18 1.64
N VAL A 67 -14.12 -15.73 0.44
CA VAL A 67 -13.05 -15.64 -0.55
C VAL A 67 -13.08 -14.28 -1.23
N ILE A 68 -12.05 -13.47 -1.02
CA ILE A 68 -11.94 -12.10 -1.55
C ILE A 68 -11.07 -12.00 -2.80
N ALA A 69 -10.17 -12.95 -3.01
CA ALA A 69 -9.48 -13.13 -4.27
C ALA A 69 -9.31 -14.63 -4.56
N ASP A 70 -9.73 -15.05 -5.74
CA ASP A 70 -9.61 -16.42 -6.25
C ASP A 70 -9.17 -16.43 -7.72
N ASN A 71 -9.32 -17.56 -8.38
CA ASN A 71 -8.96 -17.72 -9.78
C ASN A 71 -10.16 -18.24 -10.57
N LYS A 72 -10.40 -17.63 -11.72
CA LYS A 72 -11.36 -18.09 -12.71
C LYS A 72 -10.62 -18.82 -13.81
N ARG A 73 -11.01 -20.06 -14.10
CA ARG A 73 -10.56 -20.77 -15.30
C ARG A 73 -11.10 -20.08 -16.54
N ILE A 74 -10.23 -19.72 -17.45
CA ILE A 74 -10.58 -19.09 -18.73
C ILE A 74 -10.01 -19.90 -19.88
N LEU A 75 -10.62 -19.73 -21.05
CA LEU A 75 -10.15 -20.30 -22.30
C LEU A 75 -9.52 -19.21 -23.14
N THR A 76 -8.27 -19.40 -23.56
CA THR A 76 -7.50 -18.43 -24.36
C THR A 76 -7.23 -18.99 -25.75
N ALA A 77 -7.65 -18.25 -26.78
CA ALA A 77 -7.29 -18.56 -28.17
C ALA A 77 -5.85 -18.09 -28.41
N THR A 78 -4.96 -19.04 -28.69
CA THR A 78 -3.53 -18.80 -28.94
C THR A 78 -3.13 -19.18 -30.34
N ILE A 79 -2.07 -18.54 -30.86
CA ILE A 79 -1.50 -18.84 -32.17
C ILE A 79 -0.03 -19.19 -32.08
N ASP A 80 0.40 -20.20 -32.80
CA ASP A 80 1.80 -20.53 -33.06
C ASP A 80 2.25 -19.83 -34.35
N ARG A 81 3.17 -18.85 -34.19
CA ARG A 81 3.64 -18.01 -35.30
C ARG A 81 4.50 -18.77 -36.31
N GLU A 82 5.10 -19.91 -35.91
CA GLU A 82 5.94 -20.71 -36.78
C GLU A 82 5.12 -21.51 -37.83
N VAL A 83 3.84 -21.72 -37.55
CA VAL A 83 2.96 -22.50 -38.42
C VAL A 83 2.49 -21.69 -39.63
N ILE A 84 2.20 -20.38 -39.47
CA ILE A 84 1.72 -19.51 -40.55
C ILE A 84 2.71 -18.38 -40.77
N LYS A 85 3.65 -18.61 -41.70
CA LYS A 85 4.69 -17.62 -42.04
C LYS A 85 4.27 -16.76 -43.23
N ASP A 86 3.46 -17.28 -44.14
CA ASP A 86 3.01 -16.52 -45.30
C ASP A 86 2.06 -15.37 -44.89
N PRO A 87 2.31 -14.15 -45.33
CA PRO A 87 1.49 -12.99 -45.00
C PRO A 87 0.05 -13.05 -45.58
N GLU A 88 -0.13 -13.64 -46.77
CA GLU A 88 -1.44 -13.73 -47.43
C GLU A 88 -2.33 -14.76 -46.72
N ASP A 89 -1.79 -15.95 -46.43
CA ASP A 89 -2.49 -16.98 -45.66
C ASP A 89 -2.88 -16.48 -44.27
N ARG A 90 -2.00 -15.74 -43.62
CA ARG A 90 -2.25 -15.14 -42.31
C ARG A 90 -3.36 -14.09 -42.36
N LEU A 91 -3.37 -13.23 -43.40
CA LEU A 91 -4.42 -12.23 -43.57
C LEU A 91 -5.78 -12.89 -43.77
N GLU A 92 -5.84 -13.92 -44.60
CA GLU A 92 -7.07 -14.66 -44.85
C GLU A 92 -7.58 -15.37 -43.59
N MET A 93 -6.68 -16.00 -42.82
CA MET A 93 -7.03 -16.63 -41.55
C MET A 93 -7.55 -15.60 -40.55
N PHE A 94 -6.92 -14.41 -40.41
CA PHE A 94 -7.39 -13.38 -39.51
C PHE A 94 -8.75 -12.80 -39.93
N ARG A 95 -9.05 -12.69 -41.19
CA ARG A 95 -10.40 -12.35 -41.69
C ARG A 95 -11.44 -13.35 -41.23
N ARG A 96 -11.11 -14.66 -41.32
CA ARG A 96 -12.02 -15.73 -40.86
C ARG A 96 -12.14 -15.77 -39.32
N LEU A 97 -11.07 -15.47 -38.55
CA LEU A 97 -11.06 -15.44 -37.11
C LEU A 97 -11.76 -14.21 -36.52
N SER A 98 -11.83 -13.10 -37.26
CA SER A 98 -12.41 -11.85 -36.82
C SER A 98 -13.86 -12.00 -36.31
N GLY A 99 -14.69 -12.77 -37.02
CA GLY A 99 -16.07 -13.05 -36.58
C GLY A 99 -16.14 -13.88 -35.29
N PRO A 100 -15.62 -15.11 -35.27
CA PRO A 100 -15.64 -15.98 -34.09
C PRO A 100 -15.02 -15.34 -32.87
N LEU A 101 -13.88 -14.67 -33.03
CA LEU A 101 -13.21 -13.99 -31.93
C LEU A 101 -13.81 -12.61 -31.61
N GLN A 102 -14.76 -12.09 -32.38
CA GLN A 102 -15.33 -10.76 -32.24
C GLN A 102 -14.25 -9.68 -32.08
N MET A 103 -13.24 -9.72 -32.95
CA MET A 103 -12.09 -8.81 -32.95
C MET A 103 -11.81 -8.29 -34.35
N PRO A 104 -11.56 -6.97 -34.52
CA PRO A 104 -11.12 -6.42 -35.79
C PRO A 104 -9.83 -7.07 -36.27
N VAL A 105 -9.68 -7.30 -37.57
CA VAL A 105 -8.49 -7.87 -38.18
C VAL A 105 -7.22 -7.12 -37.83
N GLU A 106 -7.28 -5.78 -37.80
CA GLU A 106 -6.16 -4.93 -37.40
C GLU A 106 -5.70 -5.20 -35.96
N THR A 107 -6.64 -5.47 -35.05
CA THR A 107 -6.33 -5.82 -33.66
C THR A 107 -5.65 -7.18 -33.57
N LEU A 108 -6.07 -8.15 -34.38
CA LEU A 108 -5.43 -9.47 -34.47
C LEU A 108 -3.98 -9.34 -34.99
N PHE A 109 -3.76 -8.50 -36.02
CA PHE A 109 -2.40 -8.20 -36.50
C PHE A 109 -1.53 -7.53 -35.43
N LYS A 110 -2.05 -6.49 -34.75
CA LYS A 110 -1.33 -5.81 -33.68
C LYS A 110 -0.92 -6.77 -32.56
N ARG A 111 -1.79 -7.73 -32.22
CA ARG A 111 -1.45 -8.76 -31.22
C ARG A 111 -0.45 -9.77 -31.75
N TYR A 112 -0.58 -10.19 -33.01
CA TYR A 112 0.35 -11.11 -33.64
C TYR A 112 1.79 -10.57 -33.70
N GLU A 113 1.95 -9.25 -33.82
CA GLU A 113 3.24 -8.56 -33.85
C GLU A 113 3.81 -8.23 -32.45
N ASP A 114 3.18 -8.71 -31.40
CA ASP A 114 3.62 -8.45 -30.03
C ASP A 114 4.99 -9.09 -29.77
N LYS A 115 6.02 -8.23 -29.66
CA LYS A 115 7.42 -8.63 -29.48
C LYS A 115 7.76 -9.12 -28.08
N ARG A 116 6.84 -9.02 -27.14
CA ARG A 116 7.04 -9.53 -25.77
C ARG A 116 7.13 -11.06 -25.77
N PHE A 117 6.45 -11.70 -26.71
CA PHE A 117 6.47 -13.15 -26.89
C PHE A 117 7.55 -13.56 -27.87
N GLY A 118 8.34 -14.58 -27.52
CA GLY A 118 9.35 -15.16 -28.41
C GLY A 118 8.74 -15.80 -29.65
N PRO A 119 9.50 -16.04 -30.73
CA PRO A 119 8.97 -16.64 -31.97
C PRO A 119 8.34 -18.00 -31.77
N LEU A 120 8.88 -18.79 -30.83
CA LEU A 120 8.41 -20.16 -30.52
C LEU A 120 7.36 -20.21 -29.40
N GLU A 121 7.04 -19.06 -28.79
CA GLU A 121 6.02 -18.99 -27.76
C GLU A 121 4.62 -18.90 -28.38
N ALA A 122 3.67 -19.58 -27.76
CA ALA A 122 2.28 -19.45 -28.11
C ALA A 122 1.75 -18.08 -27.75
N LEU A 123 1.33 -17.32 -28.74
CA LEU A 123 0.88 -15.94 -28.59
C LEU A 123 -0.63 -15.91 -28.28
N PRO A 124 -1.08 -15.32 -27.17
CA PRO A 124 -2.51 -15.17 -26.90
C PRO A 124 -3.13 -14.10 -27.81
N LEU A 125 -4.07 -14.52 -28.66
CA LEU A 125 -4.84 -13.63 -29.52
C LEU A 125 -6.06 -13.06 -28.78
N LYS A 126 -6.80 -13.93 -28.06
CA LYS A 126 -7.94 -13.50 -27.24
C LYS A 126 -8.06 -14.36 -25.99
N GLU A 127 -8.06 -13.70 -24.83
CA GLU A 127 -8.37 -14.29 -23.52
C GLU A 127 -9.89 -14.35 -23.29
N ASP A 128 -10.30 -15.27 -22.40
CA ASP A 128 -11.69 -15.43 -21.91
C ASP A 128 -12.70 -15.61 -23.05
N ILE A 129 -12.37 -16.52 -24.02
CA ILE A 129 -13.30 -16.90 -25.07
C ILE A 129 -14.38 -17.85 -24.51
N SER A 130 -15.57 -17.81 -25.10
CA SER A 130 -16.66 -18.72 -24.71
C SER A 130 -16.34 -20.17 -25.06
N GLU A 131 -16.94 -21.12 -24.35
CA GLU A 131 -16.83 -22.53 -24.64
C GLU A 131 -17.26 -22.88 -26.10
N ALA A 132 -18.28 -22.18 -26.61
CA ALA A 132 -18.74 -22.34 -27.98
C ALA A 132 -17.64 -21.95 -28.99
N VAL A 133 -16.92 -20.84 -28.75
CA VAL A 133 -15.80 -20.43 -29.63
C VAL A 133 -14.63 -21.39 -29.49
N ALA A 134 -14.35 -21.86 -28.28
CA ALA A 134 -13.30 -22.83 -28.04
C ALA A 134 -13.58 -24.17 -28.76
N LEU A 135 -14.81 -24.66 -28.67
CA LEU A 135 -15.25 -25.88 -29.39
C LEU A 135 -15.15 -25.67 -30.90
N PHE A 136 -15.64 -24.54 -31.40
CA PHE A 136 -15.56 -24.18 -32.81
C PHE A 136 -14.11 -24.21 -33.33
N LEU A 137 -13.16 -23.65 -32.61
CA LEU A 137 -11.74 -23.63 -32.98
C LEU A 137 -11.10 -25.03 -32.90
N ARG A 138 -11.50 -25.87 -31.94
CA ARG A 138 -11.01 -27.25 -31.78
C ARG A 138 -11.51 -28.18 -32.89
N GLU A 139 -12.80 -28.09 -33.23
CA GLU A 139 -13.41 -28.91 -34.26
C GLU A 139 -12.91 -28.57 -35.69
N ARG A 140 -12.52 -27.29 -35.89
CA ARG A 140 -12.04 -26.79 -37.19
C ARG A 140 -10.55 -26.47 -37.18
N SER A 141 -9.77 -27.24 -36.43
CA SER A 141 -8.32 -27.01 -36.31
C SER A 141 -7.58 -27.07 -37.65
N GLU A 142 -8.12 -27.83 -38.66
CA GLU A 142 -7.58 -27.88 -40.02
C GLU A 142 -7.78 -26.55 -40.77
N ASP A 143 -8.91 -25.87 -40.54
CA ASP A 143 -9.21 -24.55 -41.12
C ASP A 143 -8.42 -23.40 -40.50
N TYR A 144 -7.89 -23.59 -39.29
CA TYR A 144 -7.14 -22.60 -38.50
C TYR A 144 -5.78 -23.17 -38.06
N PRO A 145 -4.87 -23.46 -39.00
CA PRO A 145 -3.58 -24.06 -38.69
C PRO A 145 -2.78 -23.14 -37.74
N GLY A 146 -2.17 -23.74 -36.74
CA GLY A 146 -1.41 -22.99 -35.67
C GLY A 146 -2.27 -22.38 -34.58
N MET A 147 -3.60 -22.43 -34.70
CA MET A 147 -4.51 -22.02 -33.64
C MET A 147 -4.80 -23.17 -32.68
N TYR A 148 -4.79 -22.87 -31.39
CA TYR A 148 -5.24 -23.79 -30.34
C TYR A 148 -5.79 -23.04 -29.13
N VAL A 149 -6.57 -23.75 -28.35
CA VAL A 149 -7.19 -23.19 -27.14
C VAL A 149 -6.45 -23.70 -25.93
N ARG A 150 -5.95 -22.79 -25.12
CA ARG A 150 -5.36 -23.05 -23.79
C ARG A 150 -6.36 -22.79 -22.68
N GLU A 151 -6.25 -23.57 -21.64
CA GLU A 151 -6.89 -23.29 -20.36
C GLU A 151 -5.88 -22.55 -19.49
N GLU A 152 -6.30 -21.44 -18.95
CA GLU A 152 -5.46 -20.56 -18.13
C GLU A 152 -6.23 -20.10 -16.91
N TRP A 153 -5.51 -19.74 -15.84
CA TRP A 153 -6.08 -19.17 -14.64
C TRP A 153 -6.00 -17.64 -14.69
N LYS A 154 -7.14 -16.99 -14.50
CA LYS A 154 -7.23 -15.54 -14.42
C LYS A 154 -7.65 -15.14 -13.02
N ARG A 155 -6.89 -14.22 -12.39
CA ARG A 155 -7.19 -13.73 -11.06
C ARG A 155 -8.57 -13.08 -11.04
N ASN A 156 -9.36 -13.40 -10.04
CA ASN A 156 -10.71 -12.87 -9.84
C ASN A 156 -10.83 -12.18 -8.48
N TYR A 157 -11.55 -11.05 -8.45
CA TYR A 157 -11.80 -10.23 -7.26
C TYR A 157 -13.31 -10.06 -7.10
N PRO A 158 -14.00 -10.97 -6.38
CA PRO A 158 -15.46 -10.98 -6.27
C PRO A 158 -16.04 -9.66 -5.72
N TYR A 159 -15.30 -9.00 -4.82
CA TYR A 159 -15.72 -7.75 -4.19
C TYR A 159 -15.28 -6.48 -4.94
N GLY A 160 -14.60 -6.61 -6.06
CA GLY A 160 -14.23 -5.51 -6.96
C GLY A 160 -13.37 -4.44 -6.32
N ALA A 161 -13.96 -3.28 -6.02
CA ALA A 161 -13.26 -2.14 -5.42
C ALA A 161 -13.12 -2.22 -3.90
N ILE A 162 -13.90 -3.11 -3.23
CA ILE A 162 -13.86 -3.22 -1.76
C ILE A 162 -12.53 -3.85 -1.34
N GLY A 163 -11.80 -3.18 -0.45
CA GLY A 163 -10.50 -3.62 0.04
C GLY A 163 -9.37 -3.53 -0.99
N SER A 164 -9.57 -2.86 -2.13
CA SER A 164 -8.59 -2.85 -3.24
C SER A 164 -7.20 -2.37 -2.83
N HIS A 165 -7.07 -1.41 -1.92
CA HIS A 165 -5.79 -0.92 -1.43
C HIS A 165 -5.07 -1.93 -0.51
N VAL A 166 -5.81 -2.83 0.11
CA VAL A 166 -5.28 -3.91 0.95
C VAL A 166 -4.93 -5.13 0.08
N ILE A 167 -5.91 -5.61 -0.69
CA ILE A 167 -5.75 -6.81 -1.52
C ILE A 167 -4.73 -6.56 -2.63
N GLY A 168 -4.85 -5.41 -3.32
CA GLY A 168 -4.00 -5.08 -4.46
C GLY A 168 -4.54 -5.62 -5.79
N TYR A 169 -3.65 -5.86 -6.73
CA TYR A 169 -3.96 -6.35 -8.08
C TYR A 169 -2.78 -7.08 -8.70
N MET A 170 -3.07 -7.88 -9.75
CA MET A 170 -2.05 -8.52 -10.58
C MET A 170 -1.64 -7.62 -11.75
N GLY A 171 -0.34 -7.44 -11.96
CA GLY A 171 0.23 -6.62 -13.02
C GLY A 171 1.25 -7.35 -13.89
N ALA A 172 1.68 -6.73 -14.99
CA ALA A 172 2.83 -7.18 -15.75
C ALA A 172 4.13 -6.85 -15.01
N ILE A 173 5.16 -7.65 -15.19
CA ILE A 173 6.50 -7.36 -14.66
C ILE A 173 7.02 -6.09 -15.33
N SER A 174 7.38 -5.09 -14.52
CA SER A 174 7.97 -3.85 -15.03
C SER A 174 9.40 -4.08 -15.50
N GLU A 175 9.87 -3.28 -16.49
CA GLU A 175 11.26 -3.36 -16.98
C GLU A 175 12.28 -3.25 -15.84
N LYS A 176 12.03 -2.38 -14.86
CA LYS A 176 12.88 -2.19 -13.69
C LYS A 176 13.06 -3.48 -12.86
N ASN A 177 12.02 -4.30 -12.76
CA ASN A 177 11.99 -5.49 -11.92
C ASN A 177 12.25 -6.79 -12.72
N LEU A 178 12.36 -6.70 -14.05
CA LEU A 178 12.49 -7.87 -14.92
C LEU A 178 13.72 -8.72 -14.60
N ALA A 179 14.86 -8.10 -14.31
CA ALA A 179 16.09 -8.82 -13.97
C ALA A 179 15.93 -9.61 -12.66
N TYR A 180 15.29 -9.02 -11.66
CA TYR A 180 14.98 -9.69 -10.39
C TYR A 180 14.06 -10.90 -10.60
N TYR A 181 12.93 -10.71 -11.29
CA TYR A 181 11.97 -11.80 -11.49
C TYR A 181 12.55 -12.95 -12.32
N ARG A 182 13.38 -12.64 -13.33
CA ARG A 182 14.12 -13.68 -14.09
C ARG A 182 15.09 -14.49 -13.20
N SER A 183 15.74 -13.83 -12.23
CA SER A 183 16.68 -14.52 -11.32
C SER A 183 16.02 -15.52 -10.37
N ILE A 184 14.71 -15.41 -10.17
CA ILE A 184 13.88 -16.30 -9.33
C ILE A 184 12.86 -17.09 -10.16
N ASP A 185 13.21 -17.40 -11.43
CA ASP A 185 12.46 -18.27 -12.32
C ASP A 185 11.04 -17.79 -12.66
N TYR A 186 10.90 -16.51 -13.06
CA TYR A 186 9.68 -15.99 -13.67
C TYR A 186 9.84 -15.80 -15.17
N ASP A 187 8.79 -16.14 -15.92
CA ASP A 187 8.70 -15.78 -17.33
C ASP A 187 8.49 -14.26 -17.47
N PRO A 188 9.14 -13.58 -18.42
CA PRO A 188 8.95 -12.14 -18.63
C PRO A 188 7.50 -11.72 -18.89
N ASN A 189 6.67 -12.62 -19.42
CA ASN A 189 5.25 -12.39 -19.72
C ASN A 189 4.31 -12.80 -18.59
N GLU A 190 4.85 -13.38 -17.51
CA GLU A 190 4.09 -13.79 -16.35
C GLU A 190 3.53 -12.54 -15.61
N ARG A 191 2.37 -12.71 -15.02
CA ARG A 191 1.76 -11.67 -14.19
C ARG A 191 2.15 -11.88 -12.74
N VAL A 192 2.45 -10.79 -12.04
CA VAL A 192 2.88 -10.79 -10.65
C VAL A 192 1.99 -9.87 -9.82
N GLY A 193 2.04 -10.01 -8.51
CA GLY A 193 1.41 -9.05 -7.62
C GLY A 193 2.00 -7.65 -7.81
N GLY A 194 1.17 -6.71 -8.28
CA GLY A 194 1.58 -5.34 -8.58
C GLY A 194 1.42 -4.38 -7.41
N TYR A 195 0.59 -4.74 -6.42
CA TYR A 195 0.27 -3.92 -5.28
C TYR A 195 -0.33 -4.73 -4.12
N GLY A 196 -0.37 -4.15 -2.91
CA GLY A 196 -1.04 -4.71 -1.73
C GLY A 196 -0.51 -6.09 -1.32
N LEU A 197 -1.39 -6.92 -0.75
CA LEU A 197 -1.06 -8.28 -0.32
C LEU A 197 -0.66 -9.18 -1.49
N GLU A 198 -1.23 -8.96 -2.68
CA GLU A 198 -0.80 -9.66 -3.90
C GLU A 198 0.70 -9.46 -4.14
N GLN A 199 1.24 -8.27 -3.89
CA GLN A 199 2.68 -7.98 -4.02
C GLN A 199 3.48 -8.49 -2.82
N SER A 200 3.02 -8.22 -1.59
CA SER A 200 3.77 -8.58 -0.38
C SER A 200 3.94 -10.10 -0.23
N TYR A 201 2.93 -10.86 -0.64
CA TYR A 201 2.90 -12.32 -0.52
C TYR A 201 3.00 -13.04 -1.87
N GLU A 202 3.61 -12.38 -2.88
CA GLU A 202 3.74 -12.91 -4.25
C GLU A 202 4.27 -14.34 -4.28
N GLN A 203 5.38 -14.62 -3.59
CA GLN A 203 6.03 -15.93 -3.61
C GLN A 203 5.19 -17.03 -2.95
N ILE A 204 4.40 -16.68 -1.94
CA ILE A 204 3.52 -17.61 -1.23
C ILE A 204 2.29 -17.92 -2.07
N LEU A 205 1.69 -16.87 -2.65
CA LEU A 205 0.48 -17.01 -3.45
C LEU A 205 0.72 -17.66 -4.82
N ARG A 206 1.90 -17.45 -5.42
CA ARG A 206 2.19 -17.92 -6.79
C ARG A 206 2.16 -19.44 -6.93
N GLY A 207 2.68 -20.17 -5.96
CA GLY A 207 2.94 -21.59 -6.09
C GLY A 207 4.17 -21.90 -6.96
N THR A 208 4.32 -23.17 -7.36
CA THR A 208 5.48 -23.62 -8.14
C THR A 208 5.03 -24.03 -9.55
N PRO A 209 5.56 -23.43 -10.61
CA PRO A 209 5.23 -23.80 -11.97
C PRO A 209 5.62 -25.25 -12.29
N GLY A 210 4.78 -25.94 -13.06
CA GLY A 210 5.09 -27.17 -13.71
C GLY A 210 5.54 -26.95 -15.16
N TYR A 211 5.76 -28.03 -15.87
CA TYR A 211 6.07 -27.97 -17.30
C TYR A 211 5.67 -29.26 -18.04
N VAL A 212 5.48 -29.09 -19.33
CA VAL A 212 5.33 -30.23 -20.28
C VAL A 212 6.44 -30.11 -21.30
N ARG A 213 7.21 -31.18 -21.47
CA ARG A 213 8.29 -31.28 -22.46
C ARG A 213 7.89 -32.19 -23.60
N TYR A 214 7.89 -31.63 -24.79
CA TYR A 214 7.60 -32.37 -26.04
C TYR A 214 8.86 -32.52 -26.87
N GLU A 215 8.97 -33.64 -27.57
CA GLU A 215 9.88 -33.77 -28.71
C GLU A 215 9.29 -33.03 -29.92
N VAL A 216 10.15 -32.28 -30.63
CA VAL A 216 9.76 -31.53 -31.82
C VAL A 216 10.61 -31.91 -33.01
N ASN A 217 10.02 -31.81 -34.22
CA ASN A 217 10.77 -31.97 -35.47
C ASN A 217 11.54 -30.66 -35.82
N ALA A 218 12.30 -30.70 -36.93
CA ALA A 218 13.07 -29.56 -37.39
C ALA A 218 12.20 -28.32 -37.74
N GLN A 219 10.89 -28.49 -37.93
CA GLN A 219 9.92 -27.43 -38.18
C GLN A 219 9.20 -26.97 -36.92
N GLY A 220 9.61 -27.45 -35.71
CA GLY A 220 9.00 -27.10 -34.45
C GLY A 220 7.65 -27.79 -34.15
N LYS A 221 7.20 -28.75 -35.01
CA LYS A 221 5.95 -29.48 -34.77
C LYS A 221 6.13 -30.46 -33.61
N LEU A 222 5.18 -30.48 -32.67
CA LEU A 222 5.14 -31.42 -31.56
C LEU A 222 4.97 -32.85 -32.08
N LEU A 223 5.86 -33.76 -31.64
CA LEU A 223 5.86 -35.18 -32.04
C LEU A 223 5.30 -36.06 -30.92
N ARG A 224 5.90 -36.04 -29.75
CA ARG A 224 5.44 -36.83 -28.61
C ARG A 224 5.74 -36.13 -27.28
N LEU A 225 4.96 -36.48 -26.28
CA LEU A 225 5.20 -36.06 -24.89
C LEU A 225 6.41 -36.84 -24.34
N ILE A 226 7.40 -36.10 -23.80
CA ILE A 226 8.57 -36.71 -23.15
C ILE A 226 8.34 -36.75 -21.63
N GLU A 227 7.93 -35.62 -21.05
CA GLU A 227 7.83 -35.47 -19.62
C GLU A 227 6.71 -34.46 -19.27
N ARG A 228 6.04 -34.68 -18.14
CA ARG A 228 5.08 -33.76 -17.57
C ARG A 228 5.30 -33.68 -16.07
N VAL A 229 5.49 -32.43 -15.60
CA VAL A 229 5.55 -32.10 -14.18
C VAL A 229 4.36 -31.18 -13.89
N GLU A 230 3.50 -31.64 -12.97
CA GLU A 230 2.33 -30.84 -12.61
C GLU A 230 2.74 -29.63 -11.76
N PRO A 231 2.08 -28.48 -11.92
CA PRO A 231 2.30 -27.33 -11.08
C PRO A 231 1.78 -27.58 -9.64
N ILE A 232 2.41 -26.91 -8.67
CA ILE A 232 1.96 -26.93 -7.28
C ILE A 232 1.22 -25.63 -6.99
N ILE A 233 -0.03 -25.74 -6.57
CA ILE A 233 -0.92 -24.62 -6.25
C ILE A 233 -0.28 -23.75 -5.15
N GLY A 234 -0.45 -22.42 -5.22
CA GLY A 234 0.02 -21.48 -4.20
C GLY A 234 -0.76 -21.59 -2.90
N ASN A 235 -0.13 -21.24 -1.80
CA ASN A 235 -0.77 -21.25 -0.48
C ASN A 235 -1.82 -20.13 -0.35
N ASP A 236 -2.89 -20.42 0.38
CA ASP A 236 -3.95 -19.46 0.68
C ASP A 236 -3.55 -18.54 1.85
N LEU A 237 -4.08 -17.32 1.86
CA LEU A 237 -3.90 -16.36 2.95
C LEU A 237 -5.21 -16.20 3.72
N GLU A 238 -5.20 -16.45 5.03
CA GLU A 238 -6.26 -16.06 5.97
C GLU A 238 -5.96 -14.67 6.49
N LEU A 239 -6.89 -13.73 6.30
CA LEU A 239 -6.77 -12.37 6.78
C LEU A 239 -7.44 -12.18 8.13
N SER A 240 -7.00 -11.18 8.88
CA SER A 240 -7.71 -10.60 10.03
C SER A 240 -8.85 -9.67 9.60
N LEU A 241 -8.81 -9.18 8.38
CA LEU A 241 -9.81 -8.28 7.80
C LEU A 241 -11.17 -8.96 7.64
N ASP A 242 -12.25 -8.29 8.08
CA ASP A 242 -13.64 -8.66 7.80
C ASP A 242 -14.17 -7.79 6.65
N ILE A 243 -14.48 -8.41 5.50
CA ILE A 243 -14.88 -7.67 4.29
C ILE A 243 -16.19 -6.90 4.46
N THR A 244 -17.07 -7.32 5.39
CA THR A 244 -18.31 -6.58 5.68
C THR A 244 -18.01 -5.30 6.47
N ILE A 245 -17.11 -5.38 7.46
CA ILE A 245 -16.66 -4.20 8.22
C ILE A 245 -15.86 -3.27 7.29
N GLN A 246 -15.02 -3.84 6.43
CA GLN A 246 -14.29 -3.10 5.40
C GLN A 246 -15.22 -2.29 4.48
N GLN A 247 -16.25 -2.96 3.95
CA GLN A 247 -17.26 -2.31 3.11
C GLN A 247 -17.98 -1.18 3.85
N PHE A 248 -18.37 -1.42 5.09
CA PHE A 248 -19.01 -0.40 5.93
C PHE A 248 -18.09 0.81 6.15
N ALA A 249 -16.82 0.58 6.51
CA ALA A 249 -15.84 1.63 6.74
C ALA A 249 -15.61 2.48 5.47
N GLU A 250 -15.50 1.84 4.30
CA GLU A 250 -15.36 2.54 3.03
C GLU A 250 -16.59 3.37 2.64
N GLN A 251 -17.80 2.82 2.84
CA GLN A 251 -19.04 3.52 2.56
C GLN A 251 -19.25 4.71 3.52
N ALA A 252 -18.96 4.52 4.81
CA ALA A 252 -19.06 5.59 5.79
C ALA A 252 -18.08 6.72 5.47
N LEU A 253 -16.82 6.41 5.15
CA LEU A 253 -15.81 7.39 4.75
C LEU A 253 -16.26 8.17 3.52
N GLU A 254 -16.64 7.48 2.45
CA GLU A 254 -17.09 8.11 1.20
C GLU A 254 -18.29 9.00 1.44
N THR A 255 -19.28 8.54 2.20
CA THR A 255 -20.49 9.30 2.54
C THR A 255 -20.14 10.60 3.26
N GLN A 256 -19.24 10.54 4.26
CA GLN A 256 -18.82 11.73 5.01
C GLN A 256 -18.04 12.71 4.13
N LEU A 257 -17.18 12.24 3.23
CA LEU A 257 -16.46 13.10 2.30
C LEU A 257 -17.41 13.78 1.30
N VAL A 258 -18.40 13.05 0.78
CA VAL A 258 -19.44 13.61 -0.10
C VAL A 258 -20.28 14.67 0.63
N LEU A 259 -20.69 14.41 1.87
CA LEU A 259 -21.41 15.38 2.70
C LEU A 259 -20.55 16.62 2.96
N ARG A 260 -19.25 16.43 3.23
CA ARG A 260 -18.34 17.55 3.47
C ARG A 260 -18.18 18.46 2.26
N ARG A 261 -18.20 17.93 1.05
CA ARG A 261 -18.17 18.73 -0.22
C ARG A 261 -19.38 19.63 -0.42
N ARG A 262 -20.46 19.44 0.35
CA ARG A 262 -21.66 20.27 0.32
C ARG A 262 -21.63 21.41 1.34
N VAL A 263 -20.55 21.56 2.08
CA VAL A 263 -20.38 22.59 3.12
C VAL A 263 -19.49 23.70 2.59
N GLU A 264 -19.91 24.95 2.76
CA GLU A 264 -19.08 26.10 2.45
C GLU A 264 -17.81 26.16 3.31
N ALA A 265 -16.70 26.33 2.65
CA ALA A 265 -15.38 26.51 3.30
C ALA A 265 -15.16 27.98 3.69
N GLY A 266 -15.66 28.91 2.90
CA GLY A 266 -15.53 30.36 3.06
C GLY A 266 -15.03 31.05 1.79
N ASN A 267 -14.77 32.34 1.87
CA ASN A 267 -14.26 33.12 0.76
C ASN A 267 -12.72 33.01 0.68
N ILE A 268 -12.20 32.88 -0.53
CA ILE A 268 -10.77 33.04 -0.82
C ILE A 268 -10.41 34.50 -0.63
N ARG A 269 -9.29 34.75 0.07
CA ARG A 269 -8.82 36.12 0.37
C ARG A 269 -7.42 36.32 -0.16
N LEU A 270 -7.14 37.51 -0.65
CA LEU A 270 -5.81 37.99 -1.00
C LEU A 270 -4.98 38.26 0.28
N GLU A 271 -3.69 38.51 0.12
CA GLU A 271 -2.76 38.77 1.25
C GLU A 271 -3.17 39.98 2.11
N ASP A 272 -3.83 40.96 1.50
CA ASP A 272 -4.37 42.14 2.18
C ASP A 272 -5.66 41.89 2.97
N GLY A 273 -6.20 40.66 2.91
CA GLY A 273 -7.42 40.23 3.60
C GLY A 273 -8.71 40.52 2.84
N THR A 274 -8.68 41.15 1.67
CA THR A 274 -9.84 41.35 0.81
C THR A 274 -10.26 40.05 0.13
N ILE A 275 -11.55 39.92 -0.26
CA ILE A 275 -12.01 38.75 -1.00
C ILE A 275 -11.38 38.79 -2.40
N ASP A 276 -10.85 37.64 -2.83
CA ASP A 276 -10.29 37.49 -4.16
C ASP A 276 -11.39 37.69 -5.23
N PRO A 277 -11.24 38.72 -6.10
CA PRO A 277 -12.27 39.03 -7.10
C PRO A 277 -12.44 37.90 -8.16
N GLN A 278 -11.52 36.98 -8.28
CA GLN A 278 -11.66 35.78 -9.13
C GLN A 278 -12.60 34.75 -8.49
N PHE A 279 -12.77 34.76 -7.16
CA PHE A 279 -13.61 33.87 -6.39
C PHE A 279 -14.51 34.68 -5.44
N PRO A 280 -15.49 35.45 -5.97
CA PRO A 280 -16.28 36.35 -5.13
C PRO A 280 -17.21 35.60 -4.19
N ASP A 281 -17.66 34.41 -4.55
CA ASP A 281 -18.53 33.56 -3.75
C ASP A 281 -17.77 32.61 -2.84
N PRO A 282 -18.38 32.17 -1.71
CA PRO A 282 -17.81 31.15 -0.86
C PRO A 282 -17.55 29.85 -1.64
N VAL A 283 -16.34 29.30 -1.48
CA VAL A 283 -15.98 28.00 -2.08
C VAL A 283 -16.37 26.86 -1.17
N MET A 284 -16.72 25.70 -1.77
CA MET A 284 -17.02 24.48 -1.03
C MET A 284 -15.74 23.76 -0.62
N TYR A 285 -15.79 22.98 0.48
CA TYR A 285 -14.69 22.10 0.84
C TYR A 285 -14.44 21.07 -0.27
N LYS A 286 -13.18 20.84 -0.62
CA LYS A 286 -12.84 19.81 -1.61
C LYS A 286 -12.95 18.40 -1.05
N ALA A 287 -12.57 18.18 0.21
CA ALA A 287 -12.60 16.88 0.88
C ALA A 287 -12.23 15.72 -0.09
N PRO A 288 -11.06 15.77 -0.72
CA PRO A 288 -10.76 14.90 -1.87
C PRO A 288 -10.44 13.47 -1.44
N ALA A 289 -9.99 13.29 -0.22
CA ALA A 289 -9.40 12.04 0.24
C ALA A 289 -9.59 11.83 1.75
N GLY A 290 -9.42 10.58 2.17
CA GLY A 290 -9.46 10.19 3.57
C GLY A 290 -9.10 8.72 3.78
N SER A 291 -8.99 8.32 5.05
CA SER A 291 -8.77 6.93 5.43
C SER A 291 -9.38 6.61 6.78
N VAL A 292 -9.65 5.32 7.01
CA VAL A 292 -10.11 4.75 8.28
C VAL A 292 -9.30 3.50 8.55
N VAL A 293 -8.84 3.32 9.77
CA VAL A 293 -8.18 2.10 10.25
C VAL A 293 -8.93 1.62 11.49
N LEU A 294 -9.24 0.33 11.53
CA LEU A 294 -9.75 -0.36 12.71
C LEU A 294 -8.79 -1.50 13.03
N LEU A 295 -8.14 -1.41 14.18
CA LEU A 295 -7.10 -2.30 14.66
C LEU A 295 -7.53 -2.98 15.96
N ASN A 296 -7.32 -4.29 16.09
CA ASN A 296 -7.32 -4.94 17.39
C ASN A 296 -5.99 -4.60 18.09
N HIS A 297 -6.05 -3.80 19.13
CA HIS A 297 -4.85 -3.27 19.78
C HIS A 297 -4.12 -4.26 20.68
N ASP A 298 -4.73 -5.39 21.02
CA ASP A 298 -4.06 -6.44 21.79
C ASP A 298 -3.23 -7.36 20.91
N THR A 299 -3.71 -7.64 19.68
CA THR A 299 -3.09 -8.60 18.78
C THR A 299 -2.36 -7.94 17.60
N GLY A 300 -2.68 -6.70 17.25
CA GLY A 300 -2.19 -6.04 16.04
C GLY A 300 -2.97 -6.39 14.76
N GLN A 301 -4.02 -7.19 14.86
CA GLN A 301 -4.86 -7.58 13.72
C GLN A 301 -5.62 -6.39 13.16
N VAL A 302 -5.46 -6.12 11.87
CA VAL A 302 -6.22 -5.07 11.15
C VAL A 302 -7.55 -5.64 10.68
N ILE A 303 -8.65 -5.15 11.28
CA ILE A 303 -10.01 -5.63 11.00
C ILE A 303 -10.61 -4.93 9.78
N ALA A 304 -10.28 -3.65 9.58
CA ALA A 304 -10.62 -2.89 8.38
C ALA A 304 -9.59 -1.78 8.13
N MET A 305 -9.32 -1.52 6.85
CA MET A 305 -8.43 -0.44 6.41
C MET A 305 -8.97 0.18 5.13
N ALA A 306 -9.71 1.29 5.27
CA ALA A 306 -10.29 2.01 4.15
C ALA A 306 -9.39 3.15 3.70
N SER A 307 -9.28 3.34 2.40
CA SER A 307 -8.64 4.48 1.75
C SER A 307 -9.52 5.01 0.62
N TYR A 308 -9.71 6.33 0.55
CA TYR A 308 -10.51 6.97 -0.51
C TYR A 308 -9.67 8.05 -1.20
N PRO A 309 -9.77 8.21 -2.53
CA PRO A 309 -10.61 7.47 -3.48
C PRO A 309 -10.12 6.02 -3.70
N ARG A 310 -11.04 5.15 -4.17
CA ARG A 310 -10.79 3.73 -4.42
C ARG A 310 -10.56 3.45 -5.90
N PHE A 311 -9.89 2.35 -6.18
CA PHE A 311 -9.82 1.75 -7.51
C PHE A 311 -10.48 0.35 -7.49
N ASP A 312 -10.76 -0.21 -8.67
CA ASP A 312 -11.24 -1.58 -8.77
C ASP A 312 -10.09 -2.48 -9.25
N SER A 313 -9.73 -3.48 -8.44
CA SER A 313 -8.64 -4.42 -8.75
C SER A 313 -8.84 -5.16 -10.09
N ARG A 314 -10.10 -5.33 -10.52
CA ARG A 314 -10.45 -5.96 -11.81
C ARG A 314 -9.99 -5.16 -13.03
N TRP A 315 -9.79 -3.86 -12.91
CA TRP A 315 -9.31 -3.02 -14.02
C TRP A 315 -7.95 -3.47 -14.54
N PHE A 316 -7.13 -4.05 -13.69
CA PHE A 316 -5.78 -4.49 -14.04
C PHE A 316 -5.74 -5.89 -14.68
N ASN A 317 -6.82 -6.68 -14.59
CA ASN A 317 -6.84 -8.09 -15.04
C ASN A 317 -6.59 -8.28 -16.54
N ALA A 318 -7.05 -7.37 -17.39
CA ALA A 318 -6.86 -7.44 -18.83
C ALA A 318 -5.67 -6.60 -19.35
N GLY A 319 -4.96 -5.95 -18.43
CA GLY A 319 -4.05 -4.85 -18.73
C GLY A 319 -4.80 -3.56 -19.03
N ILE A 320 -4.27 -2.46 -18.60
CA ILE A 320 -4.86 -1.12 -18.85
C ILE A 320 -4.11 -0.49 -20.01
N THR A 321 -4.82 0.00 -21.05
CA THR A 321 -4.20 0.80 -22.11
C THR A 321 -3.72 2.13 -21.53
N LYS A 322 -2.78 2.80 -22.21
CA LYS A 322 -2.27 4.10 -21.77
C LYS A 322 -3.38 5.15 -21.66
N GLU A 323 -4.32 5.12 -22.62
CA GLU A 323 -5.46 6.02 -22.67
C GLU A 323 -6.41 5.79 -21.49
N LYS A 324 -6.76 4.52 -21.22
CA LYS A 324 -7.61 4.16 -20.09
C LYS A 324 -6.93 4.42 -18.75
N PHE A 325 -5.61 4.20 -18.67
CA PHE A 325 -4.82 4.56 -17.49
C PHE A 325 -4.88 6.06 -17.22
N ALA A 326 -4.71 6.91 -18.25
CA ALA A 326 -4.78 8.36 -18.10
C ALA A 326 -6.20 8.84 -17.71
N GLU A 327 -7.25 8.16 -18.18
CA GLU A 327 -8.64 8.45 -17.80
C GLU A 327 -8.91 8.12 -16.33
N ILE A 328 -8.48 6.93 -15.88
CA ILE A 328 -8.71 6.44 -14.52
C ILE A 328 -7.76 7.12 -13.51
N PHE A 329 -6.53 7.39 -13.93
CA PHE A 329 -5.46 7.97 -13.13
C PHE A 329 -4.97 9.28 -13.76
N PRO A 330 -5.78 10.33 -13.74
CA PRO A 330 -5.34 11.62 -14.28
C PRO A 330 -4.09 12.09 -13.53
N GLN A 331 -3.11 12.59 -14.28
CA GLN A 331 -1.91 13.21 -13.71
C GLN A 331 -2.35 14.40 -12.88
N THR A 332 -2.15 14.34 -11.57
CA THR A 332 -2.40 15.45 -10.66
C THR A 332 -1.06 16.06 -10.26
N GLU A 333 -1.04 17.37 -9.99
CA GLU A 333 0.16 18.02 -9.46
C GLU A 333 0.52 17.51 -8.06
N ASP A 334 -0.48 17.00 -7.32
CA ASP A 334 -0.32 16.41 -6.00
C ASP A 334 -0.41 14.86 -6.10
N PRO A 335 0.73 14.15 -6.01
CA PRO A 335 0.76 12.70 -6.08
C PRO A 335 -0.02 12.03 -4.92
N ASP A 336 -0.21 12.72 -3.78
CA ASP A 336 -0.98 12.20 -2.66
C ASP A 336 -2.49 12.12 -2.96
N LEU A 337 -2.96 12.74 -4.04
CA LEU A 337 -4.33 12.61 -4.53
C LEU A 337 -4.54 11.41 -5.48
N SER A 338 -3.48 10.71 -5.85
CA SER A 338 -3.59 9.49 -6.66
C SER A 338 -4.51 8.47 -6.01
N ILE A 339 -5.39 7.86 -6.81
CA ILE A 339 -6.31 6.82 -6.33
C ILE A 339 -5.60 5.50 -5.98
N LEU A 340 -4.33 5.34 -6.38
CA LEU A 340 -3.51 4.17 -6.03
C LEU A 340 -2.85 4.29 -4.66
N VAL A 341 -2.82 5.48 -4.06
CA VAL A 341 -2.20 5.67 -2.75
C VAL A 341 -3.08 5.07 -1.65
N ASN A 342 -2.55 4.07 -0.92
CA ASN A 342 -3.15 3.63 0.32
C ASN A 342 -2.84 4.64 1.43
N ARG A 343 -3.80 5.53 1.69
CA ARG A 343 -3.63 6.64 2.64
C ARG A 343 -3.50 6.19 4.09
N ALA A 344 -3.95 4.98 4.39
CA ALA A 344 -3.80 4.43 5.73
C ALA A 344 -2.34 4.17 6.11
N VAL A 345 -1.50 3.76 5.13
CA VAL A 345 -0.09 3.40 5.35
C VAL A 345 0.90 4.37 4.71
N SER A 346 0.50 5.12 3.68
CA SER A 346 1.38 6.04 2.95
C SER A 346 1.00 7.51 3.10
N GLY A 347 -0.21 7.81 3.60
CA GLY A 347 -0.69 9.19 3.77
C GLY A 347 0.12 9.95 4.83
N ARG A 348 0.41 11.23 4.56
CA ARG A 348 1.25 12.11 5.39
C ARG A 348 0.39 13.18 6.01
N TYR A 349 -0.01 12.99 7.24
CA TYR A 349 -0.93 13.91 7.91
C TYR A 349 -0.30 14.52 9.15
N ASN A 350 -0.49 15.83 9.34
CA ASN A 350 -0.36 16.45 10.64
C ASN A 350 -1.51 15.96 11.52
N LEU A 351 -1.24 15.72 12.79
CA LEU A 351 -2.20 15.08 13.69
C LEU A 351 -3.08 16.09 14.43
N GLY A 352 -2.61 17.32 14.57
CA GLY A 352 -3.29 18.31 15.40
C GLY A 352 -3.54 17.78 16.81
N SER A 353 -4.65 18.14 17.39
CA SER A 353 -4.98 17.78 18.79
C SER A 353 -5.12 16.29 19.07
N THR A 354 -5.14 15.39 18.05
CA THR A 354 -5.07 13.95 18.30
C THR A 354 -3.70 13.52 18.84
N PHE A 355 -2.70 14.38 18.73
CA PHE A 355 -1.36 14.12 19.24
C PHE A 355 -1.19 14.43 20.74
N LYS A 356 -2.05 15.25 21.32
CA LYS A 356 -1.96 15.72 22.71
C LYS A 356 -1.88 14.62 23.78
N PRO A 357 -2.54 13.46 23.67
CA PRO A 357 -2.40 12.36 24.64
C PRO A 357 -0.96 11.88 24.79
N PHE A 358 -0.18 11.85 23.74
CA PHE A 358 1.21 11.40 23.74
C PHE A 358 2.15 12.45 24.34
N VAL A 359 1.82 13.73 24.18
CA VAL A 359 2.51 14.85 24.85
C VAL A 359 2.19 14.85 26.35
N ALA A 360 0.94 14.54 26.73
CA ALA A 360 0.53 14.37 28.11
C ALA A 360 1.33 13.24 28.78
N TYR A 361 1.42 12.08 28.12
CA TYR A 361 2.26 10.98 28.60
C TYR A 361 3.72 11.41 28.76
N ALA A 362 4.29 12.08 27.76
CA ALA A 362 5.68 12.57 27.82
C ALA A 362 5.91 13.45 29.04
N ALA A 363 5.01 14.38 29.33
CA ALA A 363 5.10 15.30 30.50
C ALA A 363 5.00 14.55 31.83
N LEU A 364 4.08 13.58 31.94
CA LEU A 364 3.93 12.75 33.14
C LEU A 364 5.14 11.83 33.35
N ASN A 365 5.57 11.16 32.29
CA ASN A 365 6.65 10.18 32.35
C ASN A 365 8.01 10.81 32.67
N THR A 366 8.21 12.06 32.27
CA THR A 366 9.48 12.80 32.49
C THR A 366 9.45 13.77 33.67
N GLY A 367 8.29 13.85 34.38
CA GLY A 367 8.11 14.71 35.56
C GLY A 367 8.11 16.22 35.26
N GLN A 368 7.67 16.60 34.07
CA GLN A 368 7.58 18.00 33.64
C GLN A 368 6.27 18.69 34.05
N LEU A 369 5.36 17.97 34.69
CA LEU A 369 4.15 18.53 35.27
C LEU A 369 4.37 18.72 36.78
N PRO A 370 4.51 19.95 37.29
CA PRO A 370 4.60 20.20 38.73
C PRO A 370 3.34 19.67 39.44
N GLY A 371 3.50 18.76 40.40
CA GLY A 371 2.36 18.11 41.07
C GLY A 371 1.70 16.99 40.26
N GLY A 372 2.29 16.54 39.13
CA GLY A 372 1.78 15.45 38.31
C GLY A 372 0.42 15.76 37.71
N SER A 373 -0.50 14.79 37.76
CA SER A 373 -1.86 14.94 37.24
C SER A 373 -2.74 15.96 37.96
N SER A 374 -2.33 16.41 39.15
CA SER A 374 -3.05 17.44 39.91
C SER A 374 -2.64 18.88 39.55
N TYR A 375 -1.70 19.06 38.60
CA TYR A 375 -1.34 20.38 38.10
C TYR A 375 -2.54 21.08 37.44
N VAL A 376 -2.77 22.33 37.84
CA VAL A 376 -3.83 23.18 37.28
C VAL A 376 -3.20 24.40 36.61
N TYR A 377 -3.60 24.63 35.37
CA TYR A 377 -3.19 25.78 34.56
C TYR A 377 -4.39 26.71 34.33
N ASP A 378 -4.21 28.01 34.50
CA ASP A 378 -5.23 29.01 34.22
C ASP A 378 -5.21 29.41 32.75
N ASP A 379 -6.10 28.79 31.96
CA ASP A 379 -6.21 29.00 30.51
C ASP A 379 -7.03 30.25 30.18
N ASN A 380 -6.34 31.36 29.95
CA ASN A 380 -6.95 32.64 29.55
C ASN A 380 -7.11 32.80 28.04
N GLY A 381 -6.86 31.71 27.24
CA GLY A 381 -6.98 31.67 25.77
C GLY A 381 -5.71 31.99 25.01
N THR A 382 -4.64 32.36 25.70
CA THR A 382 -3.34 32.70 25.09
C THR A 382 -2.19 32.18 25.93
N TYR A 383 -1.07 31.90 25.28
CA TYR A 383 0.18 31.53 25.91
C TYR A 383 1.31 32.42 25.37
N THR A 384 2.04 33.09 26.29
CA THR A 384 3.24 33.85 25.95
C THR A 384 4.45 33.04 26.34
N LEU A 385 5.43 32.86 25.46
CA LEU A 385 6.67 32.15 25.76
C LEU A 385 7.37 32.74 26.99
N GLU A 386 7.70 31.88 27.95
CA GLU A 386 8.35 32.23 29.18
C GLU A 386 9.89 32.24 29.06
N SER A 387 10.43 31.41 28.17
CA SER A 387 11.88 31.27 27.90
C SER A 387 12.47 32.40 27.06
N ILE A 388 11.65 33.21 26.40
CA ILE A 388 12.09 34.32 25.57
C ILE A 388 11.83 35.64 26.32
N PRO A 389 12.87 36.45 26.57
CA PRO A 389 12.70 37.78 27.17
C PRO A 389 11.72 38.64 26.36
N LYS A 390 10.85 39.37 27.06
CA LYS A 390 9.77 40.20 26.44
C LYS A 390 10.30 41.23 25.44
N ASP A 391 11.49 41.77 25.66
CA ASP A 391 12.17 42.71 24.76
C ASP A 391 12.57 42.09 23.41
N ARG A 392 12.73 40.76 23.37
CA ARG A 392 12.99 40.01 22.12
C ARG A 392 11.73 39.56 21.40
N CYS A 393 10.56 39.80 21.96
CA CYS A 393 9.27 39.52 21.34
C CYS A 393 8.78 40.65 20.41
N GLN A 394 9.68 41.54 20.00
CA GLN A 394 9.44 42.63 19.05
C GLN A 394 9.96 42.26 17.65
N ASP A 395 9.51 42.96 16.64
CA ASP A 395 10.03 42.91 15.27
C ASP A 395 9.99 41.49 14.60
N GLY A 396 8.77 40.92 14.54
CA GLY A 396 8.55 39.68 13.76
C GLY A 396 8.76 38.37 14.53
N VAL A 397 9.22 38.39 15.77
CA VAL A 397 9.31 37.18 16.59
C VAL A 397 7.95 36.86 17.21
N LYS A 398 7.37 35.70 16.81
CA LYS A 398 6.09 35.24 17.36
C LYS A 398 6.26 34.65 18.77
N CYS A 399 5.94 35.42 19.80
CA CYS A 399 6.01 34.98 21.20
C CYS A 399 4.64 34.61 21.81
N VAL A 400 3.53 35.00 21.18
CA VAL A 400 2.19 34.77 21.70
C VAL A 400 1.46 33.75 20.82
N PHE A 401 1.04 32.68 21.43
CA PHE A 401 0.25 31.60 20.83
C PHE A 401 -1.17 31.64 21.41
N ARG A 402 -2.15 31.11 20.67
CA ARG A 402 -3.56 31.25 21.01
C ARG A 402 -4.28 29.92 20.86
N ASN A 403 -5.28 29.69 21.71
CA ASN A 403 -6.26 28.63 21.51
C ASN A 403 -7.03 28.84 20.21
N ALA A 404 -7.66 27.78 19.72
CA ALA A 404 -8.61 27.85 18.62
C ALA A 404 -9.71 28.90 18.93
N VAL A 405 -10.21 29.52 17.86
CA VAL A 405 -11.27 30.57 17.99
C VAL A 405 -12.60 29.90 18.35
N CYS A 406 -13.18 30.39 19.44
CA CYS A 406 -14.54 30.02 19.84
C CYS A 406 -15.58 30.66 18.91
N ARG A 407 -16.47 29.82 18.36
CA ARG A 407 -17.54 30.29 17.47
C ARG A 407 -18.51 31.26 18.13
N SER A 408 -18.74 31.13 19.42
CA SER A 408 -19.67 31.96 20.17
C SER A 408 -19.15 33.40 20.40
N THR A 409 -17.84 33.58 20.44
CA THR A 409 -17.21 34.87 20.79
C THR A 409 -16.39 35.48 19.67
N GLY A 410 -16.01 34.69 18.65
CA GLY A 410 -15.06 35.12 17.62
C GLY A 410 -13.63 35.38 18.14
N ALA A 411 -13.35 35.06 19.40
CA ALA A 411 -12.08 35.24 20.06
C ALA A 411 -11.47 33.87 20.47
N PRO A 412 -10.18 33.78 20.82
CA PRO A 412 -9.60 32.54 21.37
C PRO A 412 -10.41 32.01 22.54
N CYS A 413 -10.68 30.71 22.58
CA CYS A 413 -11.41 30.07 23.66
C CYS A 413 -10.63 30.22 24.98
N ARG A 414 -11.34 30.53 26.05
CA ARG A 414 -10.80 30.63 27.41
C ARG A 414 -11.48 29.58 28.27
N TYR A 415 -10.68 28.74 28.92
CA TYR A 415 -11.22 27.60 29.68
C TYR A 415 -11.11 27.78 31.18
N GLY A 416 -10.35 28.82 31.66
CA GLY A 416 -10.08 29.06 33.08
C GLY A 416 -9.15 27.99 33.66
N PRO A 417 -9.29 27.63 34.93
CA PRO A 417 -8.47 26.60 35.58
C PRO A 417 -8.75 25.23 34.93
N VAL A 418 -7.72 24.61 34.36
CA VAL A 418 -7.78 23.28 33.72
C VAL A 418 -6.70 22.38 34.28
N SER A 419 -7.09 21.19 34.70
CA SER A 419 -6.20 20.05 34.96
C SER A 419 -5.76 19.39 33.63
N LEU A 420 -4.93 18.37 33.70
CA LEU A 420 -4.51 17.64 32.48
C LEU A 420 -5.69 16.98 31.73
N ASP A 421 -6.60 16.33 32.48
CA ASP A 421 -7.79 15.69 31.92
C ASP A 421 -8.80 16.74 31.39
N ASP A 422 -8.95 17.89 32.06
CA ASP A 422 -9.72 19.03 31.56
C ASP A 422 -9.11 19.56 30.24
N ALA A 423 -7.80 19.77 30.18
CA ALA A 423 -7.10 20.29 29.04
C ALA A 423 -7.22 19.36 27.81
N LEU A 424 -7.20 18.03 28.01
CA LEU A 424 -7.49 17.04 26.99
C LEU A 424 -8.96 17.11 26.54
N ALA A 425 -9.91 17.17 27.49
CA ALA A 425 -11.33 17.20 27.23
C ALA A 425 -11.76 18.42 26.40
N VAL A 426 -11.29 19.62 26.78
CA VAL A 426 -11.60 20.87 26.08
C VAL A 426 -10.63 21.16 24.93
N SER A 427 -9.59 20.36 24.77
CA SER A 427 -8.54 20.53 23.77
C SER A 427 -7.76 21.85 23.90
N SER A 428 -7.41 22.29 25.11
CA SER A 428 -6.63 23.51 25.36
C SER A 428 -5.29 23.46 24.63
N ASP A 429 -5.04 24.38 23.71
CA ASP A 429 -3.72 24.54 23.08
C ASP A 429 -2.74 25.22 24.03
N SER A 430 -3.21 26.23 24.77
CA SER A 430 -2.39 27.00 25.70
C SER A 430 -1.74 26.14 26.79
N PHE A 431 -2.48 25.15 27.30
CA PHE A 431 -1.94 24.16 28.24
C PHE A 431 -0.77 23.38 27.62
N PHE A 432 -0.96 22.87 26.39
CA PHE A 432 0.05 22.06 25.71
C PHE A 432 1.21 22.89 25.16
N TYR A 433 1.03 24.18 24.86
CA TYR A 433 2.13 25.11 24.58
C TYR A 433 3.07 25.26 25.79
N LYS A 434 2.51 25.48 26.98
CA LYS A 434 3.29 25.55 28.20
C LYS A 434 4.07 24.26 28.45
N ILE A 435 3.41 23.11 28.36
CA ILE A 435 4.07 21.82 28.55
C ILE A 435 5.18 21.61 27.49
N GLY A 436 4.94 21.97 26.24
CA GLY A 436 5.93 21.85 25.16
C GLY A 436 7.17 22.69 25.43
N GLU A 437 6.99 23.95 25.87
CA GLU A 437 8.11 24.81 26.23
C GLU A 437 8.88 24.26 27.43
N GLN A 438 8.21 23.83 28.49
CA GLN A 438 8.84 23.26 29.68
C GLN A 438 9.66 22.01 29.37
N ILE A 439 9.11 21.05 28.61
CA ILE A 439 9.83 19.83 28.18
C ILE A 439 11.16 20.20 27.49
N LEU A 440 11.17 21.25 26.67
CA LEU A 440 12.38 21.66 25.95
C LEU A 440 13.37 22.40 26.84
N THR A 441 12.90 23.40 27.60
CA THR A 441 13.76 24.38 28.24
C THR A 441 14.32 23.90 29.59
N GLU A 442 13.52 23.23 30.43
CA GLU A 442 13.93 22.76 31.75
C GLU A 442 14.97 21.63 31.70
N ARG A 443 15.11 20.95 30.58
CA ARG A 443 16.11 19.90 30.34
C ARG A 443 17.26 20.33 29.44
N GLY A 444 17.46 21.62 29.24
CA GLY A 444 18.58 22.15 28.46
C GLY A 444 18.50 21.86 26.97
N TYR A 445 17.31 22.02 26.39
CA TYR A 445 17.05 21.85 24.96
C TYR A 445 17.32 20.44 24.41
N LYS A 446 17.17 19.41 25.25
CA LYS A 446 17.28 18.00 24.83
C LYS A 446 16.01 17.57 24.09
N PRO A 447 16.10 16.57 23.19
CA PRO A 447 14.98 16.11 22.35
C PRO A 447 14.02 15.15 23.10
N ILE A 448 13.63 15.50 24.32
CA ILE A 448 12.85 14.62 25.22
C ILE A 448 11.50 14.27 24.62
N LEU A 449 10.75 15.26 24.08
CA LEU A 449 9.46 14.99 23.46
C LEU A 449 9.61 14.06 22.25
N GLU A 450 10.64 14.26 21.42
CA GLU A 450 10.97 13.37 20.31
C GLU A 450 11.19 11.92 20.81
N GLU A 451 11.98 11.72 21.85
CA GLU A 451 12.27 10.41 22.43
C GLU A 451 11.01 9.74 22.97
N GLN A 452 10.18 10.49 23.70
CA GLN A 452 8.96 9.95 24.31
C GLN A 452 7.89 9.54 23.28
N VAL A 453 7.68 10.33 22.22
CA VAL A 453 6.67 9.99 21.22
C VAL A 453 7.11 8.83 20.31
N ARG A 454 8.43 8.63 20.14
CA ARG A 454 8.97 7.43 19.46
C ARG A 454 8.62 6.13 20.20
N LEU A 455 8.37 6.18 21.50
CA LEU A 455 7.92 5.03 22.25
C LEU A 455 6.57 4.49 21.75
N PHE A 456 5.70 5.35 21.22
CA PHE A 456 4.41 5.01 20.62
C PHE A 456 4.49 4.59 19.16
N GLY A 457 5.69 4.48 18.57
CA GLY A 457 5.89 4.06 17.19
C GLY A 457 5.96 5.20 16.16
N PHE A 458 5.74 6.45 16.56
CA PHE A 458 5.87 7.58 15.63
C PHE A 458 7.29 7.74 15.07
N GLY A 459 7.39 8.13 13.81
CA GLY A 459 8.66 8.38 13.13
C GLY A 459 9.42 7.11 12.71
N SER A 460 8.76 5.96 12.72
CA SER A 460 9.29 4.67 12.25
C SER A 460 8.18 3.89 11.56
N PRO A 461 8.49 3.05 10.56
CA PRO A 461 7.50 2.14 9.98
C PRO A 461 6.89 1.24 11.06
N THR A 462 5.61 0.92 10.93
CA THR A 462 4.96 -0.07 11.79
C THR A 462 5.33 -1.49 11.40
N ASN A 463 5.91 -1.65 10.20
CA ASN A 463 6.20 -2.93 9.54
C ASN A 463 4.96 -3.78 9.30
N ILE A 464 3.83 -3.10 8.97
CA ILE A 464 2.66 -3.79 8.46
C ILE A 464 3.01 -4.54 7.16
N ASP A 465 2.36 -5.65 6.93
CA ASP A 465 2.56 -6.53 5.76
C ASP A 465 2.04 -5.98 4.43
N LEU A 466 2.13 -4.66 4.25
CA LEU A 466 1.80 -3.94 3.02
C LEU A 466 3.03 -3.18 2.46
N PRO A 467 3.12 -3.03 1.13
CA PRO A 467 4.21 -2.27 0.51
C PRO A 467 4.01 -0.75 0.70
N TYR A 468 5.11 0.01 0.53
CA TYR A 468 5.11 1.48 0.45
C TYR A 468 4.67 2.19 1.73
N GLU A 469 4.96 1.61 2.90
CA GLU A 469 4.68 2.25 4.17
C GLU A 469 5.55 3.50 4.37
N TYR A 470 4.93 4.60 4.83
CA TYR A 470 5.61 5.83 5.19
C TYR A 470 5.94 5.87 6.69
N ALA A 471 7.20 6.16 7.01
CA ALA A 471 7.67 6.17 8.40
C ALA A 471 7.15 7.32 9.27
N GLY A 472 6.53 8.34 8.67
CA GLY A 472 6.23 9.59 9.36
C GLY A 472 7.47 10.47 9.58
N THR A 473 7.25 11.68 10.07
CA THR A 473 8.33 12.59 10.46
C THR A 473 8.10 13.09 11.90
N ILE A 474 9.17 13.16 12.67
CA ILE A 474 9.17 13.80 13.98
C ILE A 474 10.05 15.04 13.91
N PRO A 475 9.54 16.22 14.33
CA PRO A 475 10.30 17.44 14.35
C PRO A 475 11.60 17.30 15.15
N SER A 476 12.72 17.60 14.52
CA SER A 476 14.05 17.52 15.13
C SER A 476 15.03 18.43 14.42
N LYS A 477 16.14 18.75 15.06
CA LYS A 477 17.22 19.54 14.44
C LYS A 477 17.76 18.84 13.19
N ALA A 478 17.87 17.51 13.20
CA ALA A 478 18.35 16.73 12.07
C ALA A 478 17.37 16.78 10.89
N LEU A 479 16.06 16.69 11.16
CA LEU A 479 15.03 16.82 10.13
C LEU A 479 15.06 18.21 9.50
N LYS A 480 15.10 19.29 10.30
CA LYS A 480 15.15 20.67 9.80
C LYS A 480 16.37 20.92 8.92
N LYS A 481 17.54 20.44 9.36
CA LYS A 481 18.76 20.54 8.55
C LYS A 481 18.58 19.85 7.20
N ARG A 482 18.09 18.61 7.18
CA ARG A 482 17.86 17.87 5.93
C ARG A 482 16.84 18.56 5.01
N MET A 483 15.77 19.15 5.57
CA MET A 483 14.78 19.89 4.79
C MET A 483 15.36 21.18 4.18
N ALA A 484 16.24 21.85 4.89
CA ALA A 484 16.99 23.00 4.34
C ALA A 484 17.97 22.57 3.25
N ASP A 485 18.72 21.47 3.47
CA ASP A 485 19.67 20.92 2.51
C ASP A 485 19.00 20.57 1.17
N ILE A 486 17.73 20.18 1.15
CA ILE A 486 16.94 19.89 -0.06
C ILE A 486 16.09 21.08 -0.54
N GLY A 487 16.17 22.23 0.10
CA GLY A 487 15.45 23.46 -0.27
C GLY A 487 13.97 23.47 0.10
N ALA A 488 13.48 22.52 0.93
CA ALA A 488 12.08 22.46 1.36
C ALA A 488 11.73 23.52 2.42
N ILE A 489 12.72 24.03 3.16
CA ILE A 489 12.63 25.20 4.04
C ILE A 489 13.85 26.10 3.83
N SER A 490 13.77 27.36 4.31
CA SER A 490 14.93 28.27 4.20
C SER A 490 16.13 27.76 4.99
N GLU A 491 17.34 28.07 4.54
CA GLU A 491 18.58 27.73 5.25
C GLU A 491 18.59 28.28 6.69
N GLU A 492 18.07 29.50 6.88
CA GLU A 492 17.96 30.13 8.19
C GLU A 492 17.04 29.31 9.12
N SER A 493 15.88 28.87 8.62
CA SER A 493 14.98 27.98 9.38
C SER A 493 15.62 26.64 9.72
N GLY A 494 16.53 26.13 8.87
CA GLY A 494 17.25 24.87 9.06
C GLY A 494 18.39 24.90 10.06
N ARG A 495 18.87 26.10 10.47
CA ARG A 495 20.05 26.25 11.34
C ARG A 495 19.88 25.68 12.74
N ALA A 496 18.67 25.77 13.31
CA ALA A 496 18.41 25.35 14.67
C ALA A 496 16.99 24.81 14.85
N TYR A 497 16.80 24.07 15.94
CA TYR A 497 15.49 23.71 16.46
C TYR A 497 15.09 24.80 17.49
N TYR A 498 14.03 25.54 17.17
CA TYR A 498 13.58 26.67 17.96
C TYR A 498 12.43 26.30 18.89
N VAL A 499 12.20 27.13 19.93
CA VAL A 499 11.05 26.95 20.84
C VAL A 499 9.72 26.93 20.07
N GLY A 500 9.59 27.72 18.99
CA GLY A 500 8.41 27.73 18.13
C GLY A 500 8.15 26.39 17.46
N ASP A 501 9.20 25.66 17.07
CA ASP A 501 9.04 24.31 16.49
C ASP A 501 8.47 23.34 17.55
N GLN A 502 8.95 23.45 18.79
CA GLN A 502 8.50 22.63 19.91
C GLN A 502 7.04 22.94 20.30
N ILE A 503 6.65 24.21 20.30
CA ILE A 503 5.27 24.64 20.54
C ILE A 503 4.31 24.00 19.51
N LEU A 504 4.65 24.09 18.23
CA LEU A 504 3.84 23.46 17.18
C LEU A 504 3.84 21.93 17.32
N PHE A 505 4.98 21.33 17.63
CA PHE A 505 5.08 19.90 17.86
C PHE A 505 4.19 19.42 19.01
N SER A 506 4.11 20.18 20.10
CA SER A 506 3.30 19.83 21.28
C SER A 506 1.79 19.77 21.02
N ILE A 507 1.31 20.36 19.93
CA ILE A 507 -0.09 20.30 19.50
C ILE A 507 -0.30 19.49 18.20
N GLY A 508 0.71 18.73 17.77
CA GLY A 508 0.62 17.86 16.59
C GLY A 508 0.68 18.60 15.25
N GLN A 509 1.37 19.73 15.21
CA GLN A 509 1.51 20.61 14.04
C GLN A 509 2.98 20.75 13.61
N GLY A 510 3.26 21.64 12.67
CA GLY A 510 4.60 21.93 12.17
C GLY A 510 5.14 20.79 11.30
N LEU A 511 6.36 20.34 11.58
CA LEU A 511 7.06 19.29 10.81
C LEU A 511 6.68 17.86 11.24
N LEU A 512 5.73 17.69 12.15
CA LEU A 512 5.19 16.38 12.50
C LEU A 512 4.34 15.85 11.36
N SER A 513 4.57 14.62 10.97
CA SER A 513 3.61 13.87 10.14
C SER A 513 3.58 12.40 10.53
N ALA A 514 2.42 11.80 10.47
CA ALA A 514 2.23 10.37 10.70
C ALA A 514 1.18 9.80 9.75
N THR A 515 1.18 8.47 9.66
CA THR A 515 0.16 7.73 8.92
C THR A 515 -1.01 7.34 9.84
N PRO A 516 -2.23 7.14 9.32
CA PRO A 516 -3.36 6.66 10.11
C PRO A 516 -3.09 5.34 10.84
N ILE A 517 -2.33 4.42 10.27
CA ILE A 517 -1.97 3.17 10.95
C ILE A 517 -1.05 3.42 12.15
N GLN A 518 -0.12 4.37 12.07
CA GLN A 518 0.68 4.78 13.23
C GLN A 518 -0.19 5.39 14.33
N VAL A 519 -1.18 6.20 13.96
CA VAL A 519 -2.13 6.79 14.93
C VAL A 519 -2.96 5.70 15.60
N ALA A 520 -3.55 4.78 14.84
CA ALA A 520 -4.32 3.66 15.39
C ALA A 520 -3.45 2.83 16.35
N SER A 521 -2.23 2.45 15.94
CA SER A 521 -1.28 1.72 16.80
C SER A 521 -0.94 2.49 18.08
N ALA A 522 -0.69 3.79 17.99
CA ALA A 522 -0.36 4.62 19.15
C ALA A 522 -1.55 4.77 20.13
N TYR A 523 -2.79 4.90 19.61
CA TYR A 523 -3.99 4.88 20.44
C TYR A 523 -4.22 3.50 21.07
N GLY A 524 -3.88 2.43 20.32
CA GLY A 524 -3.90 1.07 20.84
C GLY A 524 -2.99 0.88 22.05
N VAL A 525 -1.80 1.50 22.08
CA VAL A 525 -0.90 1.49 23.25
C VAL A 525 -1.59 2.06 24.49
N LEU A 526 -2.43 3.09 24.33
CA LEU A 526 -3.21 3.64 25.45
C LEU A 526 -4.34 2.66 25.88
N GLY A 527 -4.95 1.95 24.90
CA GLY A 527 -6.06 1.04 25.13
C GLY A 527 -5.66 -0.27 25.82
N ASN A 528 -4.49 -0.81 25.49
CA ASN A 528 -4.01 -2.11 25.97
C ASN A 528 -3.03 -2.03 27.16
N GLY A 529 -2.92 -0.87 27.79
CA GLY A 529 -2.07 -0.69 28.97
C GLY A 529 -0.56 -0.62 28.65
N GLY A 530 -0.17 -0.18 27.46
CA GLY A 530 1.21 0.17 27.14
C GLY A 530 1.93 -0.70 26.11
N LYS A 531 1.28 -1.70 25.52
CA LYS A 531 1.91 -2.61 24.57
C LYS A 531 1.84 -2.04 23.16
N LEU A 532 3.00 -1.76 22.56
CA LEU A 532 3.09 -1.46 21.12
C LEU A 532 3.16 -2.79 20.36
N VAL A 533 2.09 -3.15 19.67
CA VAL A 533 2.01 -4.36 18.85
C VAL A 533 2.23 -4.01 17.37
N GLN A 534 2.80 -4.95 16.62
CA GLN A 534 2.96 -4.79 15.18
C GLN A 534 1.65 -5.04 14.46
N PRO A 535 1.09 -4.07 13.70
CA PRO A 535 -0.10 -4.30 12.92
C PRO A 535 0.16 -5.30 11.78
N HIS A 536 -0.83 -6.13 11.48
CA HIS A 536 -0.78 -7.11 10.40
C HIS A 536 -2.15 -7.42 9.82
N LEU A 537 -2.19 -7.77 8.54
CA LEU A 537 -3.38 -8.16 7.80
C LEU A 537 -3.50 -9.67 7.65
N VAL A 538 -2.38 -10.35 7.41
CA VAL A 538 -2.36 -11.81 7.29
C VAL A 538 -2.27 -12.43 8.67
N LYS A 539 -3.25 -13.26 8.99
CA LYS A 539 -3.31 -14.03 10.23
C LYS A 539 -2.62 -15.38 10.10
N ALA A 540 -2.81 -16.05 8.95
CA ALA A 540 -2.17 -17.33 8.68
C ALA A 540 -1.96 -17.57 7.18
N VAL A 541 -0.95 -18.37 6.87
CA VAL A 541 -0.76 -19.03 5.57
C VAL A 541 -1.32 -20.45 5.69
N LEU A 542 -2.17 -20.83 4.75
CA LEU A 542 -2.89 -22.10 4.76
C LEU A 542 -2.51 -22.94 3.54
N GLU A 543 -2.47 -24.27 3.70
CA GLU A 543 -2.31 -25.18 2.57
C GLU A 543 -3.48 -25.06 1.58
N PRO A 544 -3.22 -25.11 0.26
CA PRO A 544 -4.25 -24.94 -0.76
C PRO A 544 -5.09 -26.21 -0.94
N GLY A 545 -6.17 -26.07 -1.73
CA GLY A 545 -6.88 -27.21 -2.32
C GLY A 545 -8.07 -27.75 -1.51
N THR A 546 -8.43 -27.13 -0.37
CA THR A 546 -9.64 -27.49 0.33
C THR A 546 -10.87 -26.91 -0.38
N PRO A 547 -11.88 -27.73 -0.75
CA PRO A 547 -13.10 -27.22 -1.37
C PRO A 547 -13.83 -26.22 -0.48
N ASP A 548 -14.56 -25.30 -1.10
CA ASP A 548 -15.43 -24.38 -0.39
C ASP A 548 -16.54 -25.12 0.38
N SER A 549 -16.84 -24.64 1.58
CA SER A 549 -17.99 -25.13 2.37
C SER A 549 -19.33 -24.70 1.77
N ALA A 550 -19.34 -23.56 1.08
CA ALA A 550 -20.41 -22.99 0.28
C ALA A 550 -19.81 -22.10 -0.80
N PRO A 551 -20.51 -21.76 -1.89
CA PRO A 551 -19.98 -20.91 -2.94
C PRO A 551 -19.33 -19.63 -2.40
N GLY A 552 -18.03 -19.43 -2.61
CA GLY A 552 -17.26 -18.30 -2.13
C GLY A 552 -16.96 -18.28 -0.62
N ILE A 553 -17.18 -19.40 0.08
CA ILE A 553 -16.88 -19.57 1.51
C ILE A 553 -15.90 -20.72 1.68
N ALA A 554 -14.67 -20.43 1.98
CA ALA A 554 -13.62 -21.42 2.22
C ALA A 554 -13.90 -22.26 3.47
N ASN A 555 -13.59 -23.56 3.40
CA ASN A 555 -13.71 -24.46 4.54
C ASN A 555 -12.48 -24.39 5.44
N MET A 556 -12.30 -23.25 6.14
CA MET A 556 -11.11 -22.97 6.94
C MET A 556 -10.83 -24.01 8.02
N SER A 557 -11.88 -24.69 8.55
CA SER A 557 -11.73 -25.72 9.58
C SER A 557 -11.03 -26.99 9.10
N GLN A 558 -10.95 -27.21 7.79
CA GLN A 558 -10.28 -28.35 7.15
C GLN A 558 -8.93 -28.00 6.51
N MET A 559 -8.52 -26.74 6.60
CA MET A 559 -7.25 -26.28 6.01
C MET A 559 -6.11 -26.44 7.02
N SER A 560 -5.01 -27.02 6.57
CA SER A 560 -3.79 -27.10 7.35
C SER A 560 -3.09 -25.74 7.40
N VAL A 561 -2.57 -25.38 8.56
CA VAL A 561 -1.83 -24.14 8.75
C VAL A 561 -0.34 -24.38 8.47
N VAL A 562 0.21 -23.60 7.53
CA VAL A 562 1.64 -23.59 7.20
C VAL A 562 2.40 -22.67 8.17
N GLU A 563 1.86 -21.45 8.40
CA GLU A 563 2.47 -20.43 9.25
C GLU A 563 1.37 -19.56 9.88
N ARG A 564 1.59 -19.11 11.15
CA ARG A 564 0.70 -18.18 11.86
C ARG A 564 1.44 -16.91 12.26
N PHE A 565 0.69 -15.80 12.29
CA PHE A 565 1.21 -14.47 12.62
C PHE A 565 0.48 -13.79 13.78
N ASP A 566 -0.51 -14.44 14.39
CA ASP A 566 -1.37 -13.89 15.43
C ASP A 566 -0.76 -13.95 16.86
N ASP A 567 0.33 -14.68 17.07
CA ASP A 567 1.03 -14.84 18.35
C ASP A 567 2.33 -14.02 18.41
N ARG A 568 2.25 -12.73 18.10
CA ARG A 568 3.45 -11.87 18.11
C ARG A 568 3.64 -11.19 19.46
N GLU A 569 4.86 -11.26 19.99
CA GLU A 569 5.25 -10.48 21.15
C GLU A 569 5.19 -8.97 20.84
N PRO A 570 4.81 -8.13 21.83
CA PRO A 570 4.82 -6.68 21.65
C PRO A 570 6.23 -6.18 21.25
N VAL A 571 6.29 -5.27 20.29
CA VAL A 571 7.54 -4.60 19.87
C VAL A 571 8.22 -3.93 21.07
N ARG A 572 7.40 -3.38 21.98
CA ARG A 572 7.82 -2.83 23.29
C ARG A 572 6.64 -2.68 24.23
N THR A 573 6.93 -2.53 25.51
CA THR A 573 5.94 -2.21 26.54
C THR A 573 6.35 -0.92 27.24
N LEU A 574 5.42 0.02 27.35
CA LEU A 574 5.57 1.29 28.07
C LEU A 574 5.03 1.16 29.50
N ASP A 575 5.60 1.89 30.42
CA ASP A 575 5.05 1.99 31.77
C ASP A 575 3.82 2.92 31.78
N MET A 576 2.65 2.29 31.83
CA MET A 576 1.33 2.93 31.87
C MET A 576 0.66 2.78 33.26
N THR A 577 1.48 2.75 34.33
CA THR A 577 0.94 2.67 35.70
C THR A 577 0.06 3.87 36.02
N GLY A 578 -0.94 3.67 36.90
CA GLY A 578 -2.09 4.51 37.23
C GLY A 578 -1.99 6.01 36.98
N ASP A 579 -0.97 6.65 37.54
CA ASP A 579 -0.79 8.11 37.46
C ASP A 579 -0.38 8.62 36.07
N ARG A 580 0.08 7.74 35.17
CA ARG A 580 0.45 8.10 33.79
C ARG A 580 -0.69 7.87 32.79
N LEU A 581 -1.48 6.81 32.95
CA LEU A 581 -2.54 6.46 32.01
C LEU A 581 -3.90 7.06 32.40
N LYS A 582 -4.28 6.94 33.67
CA LYS A 582 -5.61 7.34 34.14
C LYS A 582 -6.03 8.76 33.79
N PRO A 583 -5.24 9.83 34.02
CA PRO A 583 -5.63 11.20 33.64
C PRO A 583 -5.84 11.36 32.14
N ILE A 584 -5.07 10.61 31.32
CA ILE A 584 -5.20 10.65 29.86
C ILE A 584 -6.51 10.00 29.45
N VAL A 585 -6.81 8.80 29.96
CA VAL A 585 -8.05 8.07 29.65
C VAL A 585 -9.28 8.84 30.13
N ASP A 586 -9.24 9.40 31.34
CA ASP A 586 -10.34 10.25 31.89
C ASP A 586 -10.60 11.45 30.97
N GLY A 587 -9.56 12.16 30.55
CA GLY A 587 -9.68 13.29 29.63
C GLY A 587 -10.24 12.89 28.25
N LEU A 588 -9.75 11.80 27.67
CA LEU A 588 -10.22 11.26 26.38
C LEU A 588 -11.67 10.74 26.46
N THR A 589 -12.06 10.13 27.56
CA THR A 589 -13.45 9.71 27.82
C THR A 589 -14.38 10.90 27.85
N ARG A 590 -13.97 12.00 28.49
CA ARG A 590 -14.74 13.25 28.58
C ARG A 590 -14.87 13.98 27.24
N VAL A 591 -13.95 13.79 26.30
CA VAL A 591 -14.13 14.26 24.92
C VAL A 591 -15.40 13.70 24.28
N ILE A 592 -15.75 12.46 24.59
CA ILE A 592 -16.92 11.76 24.02
C ILE A 592 -18.19 12.03 24.85
N THR A 593 -18.10 11.92 26.18
CA THR A 593 -19.26 11.90 27.11
C THR A 593 -19.50 13.20 27.86
N GLY A 594 -18.45 13.99 28.06
CA GLY A 594 -18.47 15.13 28.95
C GLY A 594 -18.81 16.47 28.29
N PRO A 595 -18.64 17.56 29.05
CA PRO A 595 -18.80 18.93 28.55
C PRO A 595 -17.65 19.36 27.60
N GLY A 596 -16.89 18.43 27.07
CA GLY A 596 -15.78 18.69 26.17
C GLY A 596 -16.19 19.32 24.84
N VAL A 597 -15.22 19.85 24.12
CA VAL A 597 -15.43 20.59 22.86
C VAL A 597 -16.11 19.69 21.81
N THR A 598 -15.69 18.44 21.72
CA THR A 598 -16.17 17.54 20.68
C THR A 598 -17.60 17.06 20.93
N SER A 599 -17.96 16.68 22.16
CA SER A 599 -19.31 16.22 22.49
C SER A 599 -20.38 17.30 22.27
N ARG A 600 -20.01 18.57 22.26
CA ARG A 600 -20.89 19.72 21.97
C ARG A 600 -20.81 20.23 20.54
N GLN A 601 -19.97 19.66 19.70
CA GLN A 601 -19.91 20.08 18.29
C GLN A 601 -21.07 19.50 17.50
N TYR A 602 -21.63 20.34 16.62
CA TYR A 602 -22.69 19.94 15.70
C TYR A 602 -22.10 19.60 14.34
N HIS A 603 -22.63 18.57 13.73
CA HIS A 603 -22.36 18.25 12.34
C HIS A 603 -22.89 19.39 11.46
N LYS A 604 -22.03 20.04 10.67
CA LYS A 604 -22.38 21.27 9.93
C LYS A 604 -23.54 21.07 8.95
N THR A 605 -23.69 19.87 8.40
CA THR A 605 -24.69 19.55 7.38
C THR A 605 -26.02 19.14 7.99
N THR A 606 -26.02 18.34 9.08
CA THR A 606 -27.23 17.80 9.69
C THR A 606 -27.73 18.60 10.87
N GLY A 607 -26.89 19.46 11.46
CA GLY A 607 -27.21 20.21 12.68
C GLY A 607 -27.25 19.36 13.95
N GLU A 608 -26.89 18.08 13.89
CA GLU A 608 -26.86 17.17 15.02
C GLU A 608 -25.54 17.19 15.75
N LEU A 609 -25.54 16.86 17.06
CA LEU A 609 -24.30 16.66 17.81
C LEU A 609 -23.49 15.48 17.25
N LEU A 610 -22.16 15.63 17.14
CA LEU A 610 -21.29 14.62 16.52
C LEU A 610 -21.43 13.24 17.14
N PHE A 611 -21.59 13.16 18.46
CA PHE A 611 -21.75 11.90 19.19
C PHE A 611 -23.19 11.66 19.67
N LYS A 612 -24.20 12.39 19.12
CA LYS A 612 -25.60 12.17 19.45
C LYS A 612 -26.01 10.72 19.06
N GLY A 613 -26.57 10.01 20.03
CA GLY A 613 -27.03 8.62 19.82
C GLY A 613 -25.90 7.58 19.78
N TYR A 614 -24.66 7.98 20.04
CA TYR A 614 -23.59 7.00 20.19
C TYR A 614 -23.86 6.10 21.40
N PRO A 615 -23.86 4.76 21.24
CA PRO A 615 -24.26 3.82 22.29
C PRO A 615 -23.12 3.59 23.30
N TYR A 616 -22.71 4.63 24.01
CA TYR A 616 -21.58 4.60 24.93
C TYR A 616 -21.70 3.54 26.04
N GLY A 617 -22.92 3.23 26.46
CA GLY A 617 -23.18 2.16 27.45
C GLY A 617 -22.95 0.74 26.90
N VAL A 618 -22.89 0.58 25.57
CA VAL A 618 -22.65 -0.72 24.90
C VAL A 618 -21.21 -0.82 24.45
N LEU A 619 -20.68 0.26 23.90
CA LEU A 619 -19.29 0.34 23.40
C LEU A 619 -18.62 1.60 23.96
N PRO A 620 -18.09 1.56 25.19
CA PRO A 620 -17.40 2.69 25.76
C PRO A 620 -16.07 2.91 25.06
N ILE A 621 -15.81 4.15 24.62
CA ILE A 621 -14.57 4.55 23.98
C ILE A 621 -13.97 5.79 24.65
N ALA A 622 -12.65 5.87 24.59
CA ALA A 622 -11.89 7.07 24.86
C ALA A 622 -11.25 7.56 23.56
N GLY A 623 -11.34 8.85 23.27
CA GLY A 623 -10.85 9.33 21.97
C GLY A 623 -10.59 10.84 21.94
N LYS A 624 -9.96 11.30 20.87
CA LYS A 624 -9.59 12.69 20.65
C LYS A 624 -9.81 13.10 19.22
N THR A 625 -10.48 14.21 19.00
CA THR A 625 -10.54 14.89 17.72
C THR A 625 -9.32 15.77 17.52
N GLY A 626 -8.91 15.92 16.28
CA GLY A 626 -7.87 16.84 15.85
C GLY A 626 -8.28 17.61 14.60
N THR A 627 -7.77 18.81 14.49
CA THR A 627 -7.80 19.60 13.27
C THR A 627 -6.36 20.01 13.00
N ALA A 628 -5.84 19.61 11.88
CA ALA A 628 -4.48 19.95 11.46
C ALA A 628 -4.56 20.98 10.34
N GLN A 629 -3.76 22.02 10.44
CA GLN A 629 -3.68 23.04 9.40
C GLN A 629 -3.18 22.39 8.11
N GLY A 630 -3.93 22.61 7.02
CA GLY A 630 -3.56 22.16 5.70
C GLY A 630 -2.41 22.98 5.11
N LEU A 631 -1.88 22.50 3.99
CA LEU A 631 -0.74 23.13 3.30
C LEU A 631 -1.10 24.45 2.61
N GLY A 632 -2.32 24.94 2.70
CA GLY A 632 -2.63 26.07 1.89
C GLY A 632 -3.91 26.80 2.09
N ASN A 633 -4.14 27.66 1.16
CA ASN A 633 -5.29 28.52 1.02
C ASN A 633 -6.54 27.71 0.66
N LEU A 634 -7.72 28.26 0.97
CA LEU A 634 -8.98 27.72 0.49
C LEU A 634 -8.90 27.39 -1.02
N PRO A 635 -9.50 26.31 -1.48
CA PRO A 635 -10.40 25.37 -0.81
C PRO A 635 -9.71 24.14 -0.18
N TRP A 636 -8.40 24.10 -0.16
CA TRP A 636 -7.59 23.03 0.46
C TRP A 636 -7.44 23.31 1.95
N ASN A 637 -8.37 22.82 2.70
CA ASN A 637 -8.48 23.15 4.11
C ASN A 637 -7.86 22.09 5.01
N ASP A 638 -7.91 22.46 6.29
CA ASP A 638 -7.47 21.68 7.42
C ASP A 638 -7.95 20.23 7.33
N SER A 639 -7.07 19.30 7.66
CA SER A 639 -7.39 17.89 7.82
C SER A 639 -8.15 17.69 9.14
N SER A 640 -9.22 16.90 9.12
CA SER A 640 -9.89 16.42 10.33
C SER A 640 -9.39 15.03 10.66
N ALA A 641 -9.02 14.80 11.92
CA ALA A 641 -8.57 13.52 12.43
C ALA A 641 -9.37 13.11 13.68
N PHE A 642 -9.50 11.83 13.90
CA PHE A 642 -10.05 11.25 15.12
C PHE A 642 -9.27 9.99 15.45
N GLY A 643 -8.74 9.89 16.66
CA GLY A 643 -8.13 8.67 17.19
C GLY A 643 -8.89 8.27 18.45
N ALA A 644 -9.15 6.98 18.61
CA ALA A 644 -9.88 6.44 19.75
C ALA A 644 -9.47 5.00 20.04
N PHE A 645 -9.83 4.52 21.21
CA PHE A 645 -9.73 3.10 21.58
C PHE A 645 -10.92 2.71 22.46
N SER A 646 -11.29 1.44 22.38
CA SER A 646 -12.33 0.85 23.23
C SER A 646 -11.84 0.72 24.67
N LEU A 647 -12.76 0.94 25.59
CA LEU A 647 -12.58 0.68 27.04
C LEU A 647 -13.16 -0.68 27.44
N ASP A 648 -13.80 -1.42 26.51
CA ASP A 648 -14.29 -2.77 26.73
C ASP A 648 -13.19 -3.78 26.42
N PRO A 649 -12.67 -4.51 27.41
CA PRO A 649 -11.61 -5.50 27.19
C PRO A 649 -12.02 -6.66 26.27
N ASN A 650 -13.34 -6.89 26.06
CA ASN A 650 -13.84 -7.90 25.14
C ASN A 650 -13.89 -7.40 23.69
N GLN A 651 -13.72 -6.11 23.46
CA GLN A 651 -13.73 -5.45 22.17
C GLN A 651 -12.52 -4.52 22.04
N PRO A 652 -11.29 -5.07 22.00
CA PRO A 652 -10.03 -4.30 22.09
C PRO A 652 -9.66 -3.63 20.76
N TYR A 653 -10.44 -2.63 20.33
CA TYR A 653 -10.25 -1.95 19.06
C TYR A 653 -9.73 -0.51 19.21
N SER A 654 -8.90 -0.09 18.25
CA SER A 654 -8.38 1.28 18.09
C SER A 654 -8.32 1.71 16.63
#